data_d57b0b12391365a7680c0611d73c412c
#
_entry.id   d57b0b12391365a7680c0611d73c412c
#
_cell.length_a   1.000
_cell.length_b   1.000
_cell.length_c   1.000
_cell.angle_alpha   90.00
_cell.angle_beta   90.00
_cell.angle_gamma   90.00
#
_symmetry.space_group_name_H-M   'P 1'
#
loop_
_entity.id
_entity.type
_entity.pdbx_description
1 polymer ?
#
loop_
_entity_poly.entity_id
_entity_poly.type
_entity_poly.pdbx_seq_one_letter_code
_entity_poly.pdbx_strand_id
1 'polypeptide(L)'
;MTKGFASSGLVVVILAGNLAVIAAADETHIHRNGFAGREPFWIRGDANIRFEEKRHKISDEHARNAPTSELVAIEAHPPGGATEAEFVHYYYPIPPAPVSPRLHAGVWVKAYRAGVELRARLVLPKERDPQNPEAPLTTLLIGDKYRNVRYWEPLSLGNVPELLRRHLPVLHARLGRAVDPSDAYIDQIILNVYAGPGLTEVWIDDLEVGPVLPGSVPRPSASVATPVKNGSGSDDRPPPATKSVRFVEGQIQIDGEKFFMLGIRHSDTPLKTLRDANLNTVWFPADASPDTIEDAARQGFWIVPTLPVLEVPDNRGPRESTVSLAAATLAQQLRKYAATDAVLMWNLGGGKTAEDFPAVKRTVEVLNEVRFKQPRAIDIWDGFRSYGSYIDAIGTHRWPLFTSLELHRYKDWLSQRKSLTPANTMTWTWVQTHLPEWYINQVIGQPGAVKFDEPIGPHPEQIRVLTYLSLAAGNRGIGYWSDRFLANSHQGRDRLLELALLNTEIEMLKPLLLSANDPAKWLGTSHPNVHAAVIRSENELLVLPVWLGPGTQYTPASAAIANLRITVPLVPDAAIPWLVTPAGVTELKGWRRVAGGTEITLPEFDLAAAIVFTSDLKLDGKIVRWQDHTRYRVGELAAQWARQQAIEQYNKALLTHQKIIAAGGPELPETGSLLARARESIDRSREFFENRQWDMAYREARRAQRPIRVLMRADWEKAIQPLDFPSASPYAVSFYALPKHWEFAREVASSQPEESVLDYGQFELSREAPTEGAAISSLPGWSTRQSILRQDPVIAQAGIVNSQGLADAEPQPRIQLTGRYAPLHVMAPSPDQVDKPRPVLGSHCLKLEIRPRVACNPRGQPTGRPQALERSFLAVDSPRVELPPGTLVRISFWAKVPQPIEASADGVVVYDSVGGEPLSARIDQTRGWQIFHMYRRIPAAGDISLTFALTGIGTAYFDDVRIEPLRQAVNPRLSSSGDRGAPQLPAESSTRLRYPRTVPSSSGP
;
A
#
# COMPACT_ATOMS: atom_id res chain seq x y z
N MET A 1 29.46 -41.95 -50.15
CA MET A 1 30.15 -40.69 -50.33
C MET A 1 29.57 -39.65 -49.37
N THR A 2 30.15 -39.62 -48.19
CA THR A 2 30.85 -38.46 -47.55
C THR A 2 30.12 -37.17 -47.42
N LYS A 3 29.76 -36.91 -46.20
CA LYS A 3 29.85 -35.69 -45.30
C LYS A 3 28.71 -35.73 -44.31
N GLY A 4 28.85 -35.87 -43.03
CA GLY A 4 30.01 -35.73 -42.15
C GLY A 4 29.65 -34.84 -41.01
N PHE A 5 29.57 -35.40 -39.91
CA PHE A 5 29.68 -34.91 -38.54
C PHE A 5 30.40 -33.55 -38.42
N ALA A 6 29.71 -32.58 -37.74
CA ALA A 6 30.35 -31.58 -36.90
C ALA A 6 29.27 -30.71 -36.21
N SER A 7 28.71 -31.07 -35.09
CA SER A 7 28.05 -30.13 -34.15
C SER A 7 27.82 -30.67 -32.73
N SER A 8 28.61 -31.62 -32.28
CA SER A 8 28.45 -32.13 -30.91
C SER A 8 29.62 -31.79 -29.97
N GLY A 9 30.56 -30.95 -30.44
CA GLY A 9 31.78 -30.64 -29.68
C GLY A 9 31.75 -29.33 -28.86
N LEU A 10 30.75 -28.47 -29.05
CA LEU A 10 30.78 -27.11 -28.44
C LEU A 10 30.05 -26.99 -27.12
N VAL A 11 29.12 -27.91 -26.81
CA VAL A 11 28.35 -27.87 -25.55
C VAL A 11 29.09 -28.43 -24.36
N VAL A 12 30.02 -29.41 -24.59
CA VAL A 12 30.78 -30.04 -23.53
C VAL A 12 31.93 -29.13 -23.01
N VAL A 13 32.47 -28.26 -23.86
CA VAL A 13 33.57 -27.34 -23.47
C VAL A 13 33.05 -26.18 -22.59
N ILE A 14 31.78 -25.73 -22.76
CA ILE A 14 31.22 -24.67 -21.94
C ILE A 14 30.82 -25.16 -20.54
N LEU A 15 30.36 -26.40 -20.38
CA LEU A 15 30.10 -27.01 -19.08
C LEU A 15 31.38 -27.39 -18.30
N ALA A 16 32.44 -27.78 -19.01
CA ALA A 16 33.76 -28.02 -18.37
C ALA A 16 34.45 -26.69 -18.00
N GLY A 17 34.21 -25.60 -18.73
CA GLY A 17 34.74 -24.29 -18.40
C GLY A 17 34.14 -23.68 -17.13
N ASN A 18 32.85 -23.89 -16.88
CA ASN A 18 32.19 -23.40 -15.65
C ASN A 18 32.54 -24.24 -14.39
N LEU A 19 32.86 -25.52 -14.53
CA LEU A 19 33.34 -26.35 -13.43
C LEU A 19 34.81 -26.07 -13.11
N ALA A 20 35.61 -25.66 -14.09
CA ALA A 20 37.02 -25.28 -13.86
C ALA A 20 37.16 -23.88 -13.21
N VAL A 21 36.18 -22.99 -13.39
CA VAL A 21 36.17 -21.66 -12.76
C VAL A 21 35.83 -21.74 -11.27
N ILE A 22 35.06 -22.75 -10.84
CA ILE A 22 34.78 -22.95 -9.41
C ILE A 22 36.01 -23.54 -8.68
N ALA A 23 36.87 -24.28 -9.39
CA ALA A 23 38.12 -24.84 -8.82
C ALA A 23 39.29 -23.86 -8.84
N ALA A 24 39.22 -22.77 -9.55
CA ALA A 24 40.25 -21.74 -9.70
C ALA A 24 39.78 -20.36 -9.25
N ALA A 25 39.03 -20.27 -8.14
CA ALA A 25 38.80 -18.99 -7.47
C ALA A 25 40.17 -18.54 -6.92
N ASP A 26 40.85 -17.72 -7.71
CA ASP A 26 42.17 -17.19 -7.36
C ASP A 26 42.06 -16.40 -6.04
N GLU A 27 43.00 -16.61 -5.16
CA GLU A 27 43.06 -16.18 -3.74
C GLU A 27 43.03 -14.66 -3.53
N THR A 28 42.83 -13.89 -4.57
CA THR A 28 43.14 -12.44 -4.60
C THR A 28 41.94 -11.52 -4.71
N HIS A 29 40.71 -12.01 -4.94
CA HIS A 29 39.56 -11.16 -5.08
C HIS A 29 38.83 -10.94 -3.75
N ILE A 30 39.15 -9.81 -3.08
CA ILE A 30 38.49 -9.37 -1.86
C ILE A 30 37.62 -8.16 -2.21
N HIS A 31 36.35 -8.24 -1.89
CA HIS A 31 35.43 -7.11 -1.98
C HIS A 31 35.65 -6.18 -0.78
N ARG A 32 35.95 -4.93 -1.04
CA ARG A 32 36.19 -3.88 -0.04
C ARG A 32 35.37 -2.65 -0.31
N ASN A 33 34.87 -2.02 0.77
CA ASN A 33 34.24 -0.71 0.72
C ASN A 33 34.60 0.10 1.97
N GLY A 34 35.22 1.26 1.79
CA GLY A 34 35.53 2.23 2.85
C GLY A 34 34.53 3.38 2.91
N PHE A 35 33.34 3.21 2.32
CA PHE A 35 32.22 4.17 2.36
C PHE A 35 32.60 5.63 2.04
N ALA A 36 33.52 5.79 1.09
CA ALA A 36 33.98 7.09 0.61
C ALA A 36 33.08 7.70 -0.49
N GLY A 37 31.86 7.19 -0.66
CA GLY A 37 30.87 7.67 -1.61
C GLY A 37 30.16 8.94 -1.14
N ARG A 38 29.17 9.35 -1.92
CA ARG A 38 28.25 10.43 -1.55
C ARG A 38 26.91 9.92 -1.03
N GLU A 39 26.57 8.67 -1.32
CA GLU A 39 25.32 8.03 -0.96
C GLU A 39 25.57 6.84 -0.05
N PRO A 40 24.59 6.53 0.81
CA PRO A 40 24.59 5.31 1.59
C PRO A 40 24.70 4.08 0.70
N PHE A 41 25.48 3.10 1.15
CA PHE A 41 25.68 1.82 0.50
C PHE A 41 24.83 0.72 1.15
N TRP A 42 24.55 0.89 2.44
CA TRP A 42 23.65 0.00 3.15
C TRP A 42 22.22 0.32 2.82
N ILE A 43 21.43 -0.71 2.60
CA ILE A 43 20.04 -0.62 2.21
C ILE A 43 19.19 -1.01 3.41
N ARG A 44 18.23 -0.17 3.75
CA ARG A 44 17.28 -0.48 4.81
C ARG A 44 16.55 -1.78 4.48
N GLY A 45 16.56 -2.72 5.43
CA GLY A 45 15.91 -4.01 5.37
C GLY A 45 14.63 -4.07 6.21
N ASP A 46 14.37 -5.26 6.68
CA ASP A 46 13.23 -5.62 7.50
C ASP A 46 13.46 -5.31 8.98
N ALA A 47 12.35 -5.20 9.70
CA ALA A 47 12.36 -5.04 11.15
C ALA A 47 11.13 -5.75 11.75
N ASN A 48 11.29 -6.29 12.96
CA ASN A 48 10.16 -6.83 13.72
C ASN A 48 9.67 -5.90 14.84
N ILE A 49 10.19 -4.68 14.89
CA ILE A 49 9.78 -3.64 15.84
C ILE A 49 9.45 -2.35 15.10
N ARG A 50 8.69 -1.48 15.75
CA ARG A 50 8.46 -0.12 15.27
C ARG A 50 9.73 0.71 15.49
N PHE A 51 10.19 1.39 14.45
CA PHE A 51 11.29 2.33 14.52
C PHE A 51 11.11 3.46 13.50
N GLU A 52 11.78 4.57 13.79
CA GLU A 52 11.89 5.70 12.89
C GLU A 52 13.36 5.86 12.49
N GLU A 53 13.63 5.92 11.18
CA GLU A 53 14.96 6.27 10.69
C GLU A 53 15.15 7.77 10.80
N LYS A 54 16.05 8.19 11.67
CA LYS A 54 16.35 9.61 11.91
C LYS A 54 17.39 10.16 10.94
N ARG A 55 18.40 9.36 10.63
CA ARG A 55 19.48 9.74 9.69
C ARG A 55 20.01 8.48 9.00
N HIS A 56 20.24 8.58 7.71
CA HIS A 56 20.96 7.59 6.94
C HIS A 56 21.76 8.32 5.86
N LYS A 57 23.06 8.47 6.05
CA LYS A 57 23.93 9.30 5.21
C LYS A 57 25.37 8.86 5.31
N ILE A 58 26.19 9.24 4.31
CA ILE A 58 27.63 9.26 4.46
C ILE A 58 28.00 10.46 5.35
N SER A 59 28.85 10.26 6.31
CA SER A 59 29.19 11.22 7.37
C SER A 59 30.70 11.33 7.60
N ASP A 60 31.15 12.53 7.79
CA ASP A 60 32.53 12.88 8.22
C ASP A 60 32.67 13.04 9.75
N GLU A 61 31.55 12.90 10.48
CA GLU A 61 31.54 13.06 11.95
C GLU A 61 32.47 12.05 12.65
N HIS A 62 32.46 10.79 12.15
CA HIS A 62 33.34 9.74 12.63
C HIS A 62 33.75 8.85 11.46
N ALA A 63 35.02 8.81 11.16
CA ALA A 63 35.64 7.94 10.17
C ALA A 63 36.81 7.16 10.77
N ARG A 64 37.14 6.01 10.23
CA ARG A 64 38.25 5.18 10.70
C ARG A 64 39.50 5.38 9.85
N ASN A 65 39.49 4.96 8.62
CA ASN A 65 40.62 5.04 7.70
C ASN A 65 40.38 5.98 6.53
N ALA A 66 39.15 6.02 6.04
CA ALA A 66 38.71 6.94 4.99
C ALA A 66 38.27 8.28 5.60
N PRO A 67 38.09 9.36 4.80
CA PRO A 67 37.58 10.62 5.31
C PRO A 67 36.12 10.58 5.77
N THR A 68 35.38 9.53 5.40
CA THR A 68 33.97 9.38 5.70
C THR A 68 33.64 7.93 6.11
N SER A 69 32.52 7.77 6.80
CA SER A 69 31.88 6.50 7.11
C SER A 69 30.40 6.60 6.81
N GLU A 70 29.66 5.53 6.86
CA GLU A 70 28.20 5.55 6.71
C GLU A 70 27.54 5.61 8.08
N LEU A 71 26.66 6.58 8.30
CA LEU A 71 25.88 6.76 9.52
C LEU A 71 24.46 6.28 9.31
N VAL A 72 24.03 5.35 10.15
CA VAL A 72 22.63 4.95 10.33
C VAL A 72 22.19 5.34 11.73
N ALA A 73 21.13 6.13 11.85
CA ALA A 73 20.53 6.51 13.13
C ALA A 73 19.03 6.16 13.13
N ILE A 74 18.64 5.35 14.09
CA ILE A 74 17.25 4.90 14.26
C ILE A 74 16.74 5.23 15.67
N GLU A 75 15.47 5.55 15.78
CA GLU A 75 14.76 5.62 17.06
C GLU A 75 13.76 4.47 17.15
N ALA A 76 14.04 3.53 18.05
CA ALA A 76 13.28 2.29 18.17
C ALA A 76 12.27 2.36 19.32
N HIS A 77 11.04 1.90 19.04
CA HIS A 77 9.92 1.86 19.97
C HIS A 77 9.36 0.43 20.06
N PRO A 78 10.08 -0.49 20.71
CA PRO A 78 9.60 -1.86 20.84
C PRO A 78 8.36 -1.93 21.73
N PRO A 79 7.41 -2.81 21.41
CA PRO A 79 6.30 -3.09 22.31
C PRO A 79 6.82 -3.75 23.59
N GLY A 80 6.32 -3.35 24.75
CA GLY A 80 6.67 -3.99 26.01
C GLY A 80 6.21 -5.45 26.03
N GLY A 81 7.11 -6.39 26.41
CA GLY A 81 6.78 -7.80 26.56
C GLY A 81 7.05 -8.71 25.36
N ALA A 82 7.91 -8.30 24.43
CA ALA A 82 8.31 -9.14 23.30
C ALA A 82 8.95 -10.46 23.75
N THR A 83 8.45 -11.58 23.23
CA THR A 83 8.98 -12.93 23.48
C THR A 83 10.04 -13.34 22.48
N GLU A 84 10.25 -12.60 21.42
CA GLU A 84 11.24 -12.84 20.34
C GLU A 84 12.34 -11.77 20.34
N ALA A 85 13.51 -12.15 19.81
CA ALA A 85 14.62 -11.23 19.66
C ALA A 85 14.28 -10.12 18.68
N GLU A 86 14.36 -8.87 19.13
CA GLU A 86 14.06 -7.68 18.35
C GLU A 86 15.18 -7.35 17.36
N PHE A 87 14.82 -6.89 16.16
CA PHE A 87 15.81 -6.52 15.17
C PHE A 87 15.33 -5.38 14.24
N VAL A 88 16.30 -4.65 13.70
CA VAL A 88 16.19 -3.71 12.58
C VAL A 88 17.38 -3.97 11.67
N HIS A 89 17.13 -4.49 10.48
CA HIS A 89 18.19 -4.86 9.55
C HIS A 89 18.50 -3.76 8.54
N TYR A 90 19.78 -3.60 8.28
CA TYR A 90 20.34 -2.97 7.11
C TYR A 90 21.20 -3.97 6.38
N TYR A 91 21.12 -4.07 5.06
CA TYR A 91 21.86 -5.04 4.28
C TYR A 91 22.73 -4.38 3.21
N TYR A 92 23.84 -5.04 2.92
CA TYR A 92 24.80 -4.65 1.92
C TYR A 92 25.00 -5.81 0.94
N PRO A 93 24.63 -5.69 -0.36
CA PRO A 93 24.81 -6.75 -1.36
C PRO A 93 26.29 -6.88 -1.72
N ILE A 94 26.78 -8.11 -1.80
CA ILE A 94 28.14 -8.43 -2.19
C ILE A 94 28.17 -9.39 -3.38
N PRO A 95 29.28 -9.48 -4.14
CA PRO A 95 29.47 -10.58 -5.06
C PRO A 95 29.41 -11.93 -4.33
N PRO A 96 28.91 -13.02 -4.96
CA PRO A 96 28.86 -14.32 -4.31
C PRO A 96 30.23 -14.73 -3.76
N ALA A 97 30.25 -14.98 -2.46
CA ALA A 97 31.44 -15.43 -1.72
C ALA A 97 31.26 -16.86 -1.28
N PRO A 98 31.88 -17.85 -1.96
CA PRO A 98 31.74 -19.29 -1.65
C PRO A 98 32.17 -19.61 -0.22
N VAL A 99 31.38 -20.45 0.45
CA VAL A 99 31.71 -20.91 1.80
C VAL A 99 32.93 -21.81 1.72
N SER A 100 34.06 -21.30 2.21
CA SER A 100 35.36 -22.03 2.27
C SER A 100 36.06 -21.72 3.59
N PRO A 101 37.07 -22.49 3.98
CA PRO A 101 37.87 -22.20 5.18
C PRO A 101 38.61 -20.85 5.14
N ARG A 102 38.72 -20.25 3.94
CA ARG A 102 39.36 -18.95 3.73
C ARG A 102 38.38 -17.79 3.68
N LEU A 103 37.06 -18.09 3.68
CA LEU A 103 36.05 -17.04 3.65
C LEU A 103 36.09 -16.20 4.92
N HIS A 104 36.39 -14.93 4.73
CA HIS A 104 36.37 -13.90 5.75
C HIS A 104 35.33 -12.83 5.36
N ALA A 105 34.54 -12.42 6.31
CA ALA A 105 33.60 -11.34 6.14
C ALA A 105 33.57 -10.52 7.43
N GLY A 106 33.85 -9.23 7.32
CA GLY A 106 33.88 -8.33 8.46
C GLY A 106 33.62 -6.87 8.07
N VAL A 107 33.21 -6.08 9.05
CA VAL A 107 32.93 -4.66 8.93
C VAL A 107 33.29 -3.95 10.24
N TRP A 108 33.78 -2.73 10.17
CA TRP A 108 34.04 -1.93 11.35
C TRP A 108 32.81 -1.12 11.71
N VAL A 109 32.45 -1.18 13.00
CA VAL A 109 31.28 -0.51 13.54
C VAL A 109 31.68 0.34 14.75
N LYS A 110 31.08 1.51 14.87
CA LYS A 110 31.13 2.38 16.06
C LYS A 110 29.71 2.77 16.43
N ALA A 111 29.30 2.59 17.67
CA ALA A 111 27.98 2.98 18.12
C ALA A 111 28.04 3.51 19.57
N TYR A 112 27.03 4.29 19.96
CA TYR A 112 26.89 4.77 21.33
C TYR A 112 26.14 3.78 22.23
N ARG A 113 25.75 2.62 21.68
CA ARG A 113 25.07 1.53 22.40
C ARG A 113 25.65 0.19 21.99
N ALA A 114 25.77 -0.72 22.93
CA ALA A 114 26.14 -2.11 22.63
C ALA A 114 24.91 -2.85 22.06
N GLY A 115 25.14 -3.86 21.22
CA GLY A 115 24.07 -4.73 20.74
C GLY A 115 23.91 -4.84 19.23
N VAL A 116 24.46 -3.90 18.45
CA VAL A 116 24.54 -4.03 16.98
C VAL A 116 25.19 -5.37 16.60
N GLU A 117 24.61 -6.12 15.67
CA GLU A 117 25.01 -7.49 15.37
C GLU A 117 25.24 -7.68 13.88
N LEU A 118 26.38 -8.29 13.53
CA LEU A 118 26.68 -8.64 12.16
C LEU A 118 25.99 -9.98 11.80
N ARG A 119 25.35 -10.01 10.63
CA ARG A 119 24.74 -11.20 10.05
C ARG A 119 25.10 -11.31 8.57
N ALA A 120 24.87 -12.48 7.98
CA ALA A 120 24.97 -12.65 6.52
C ALA A 120 23.88 -13.56 5.99
N ARG A 121 23.45 -13.30 4.76
CA ARG A 121 22.58 -14.22 4.04
C ARG A 121 23.41 -15.32 3.39
N LEU A 122 23.13 -16.55 3.80
CA LEU A 122 23.66 -17.75 3.19
C LEU A 122 22.68 -18.26 2.15
N VAL A 123 23.18 -18.59 0.98
CA VAL A 123 22.43 -19.20 -0.13
C VAL A 123 22.89 -20.65 -0.31
N LEU A 124 21.92 -21.56 -0.38
CA LEU A 124 22.11 -22.99 -0.63
C LEU A 124 21.59 -23.33 -2.03
N PRO A 125 22.42 -23.25 -3.08
CA PRO A 125 21.96 -23.28 -4.47
C PRO A 125 21.36 -24.62 -4.91
N LYS A 126 21.76 -25.72 -4.24
CA LYS A 126 21.25 -27.08 -4.50
C LYS A 126 19.91 -27.35 -3.78
N GLU A 127 19.53 -26.50 -2.87
CA GLU A 127 18.30 -26.60 -2.13
C GLU A 127 17.29 -25.57 -2.63
N ARG A 128 16.04 -25.97 -2.67
CA ARG A 128 14.95 -25.09 -3.04
C ARG A 128 14.23 -24.60 -1.81
N ASP A 129 13.91 -23.32 -1.81
CA ASP A 129 13.10 -22.73 -0.76
C ASP A 129 11.69 -23.35 -0.81
N PRO A 130 11.20 -23.98 0.27
CA PRO A 130 9.86 -24.54 0.31
C PRO A 130 8.76 -23.51 0.02
N GLN A 131 9.02 -22.24 0.31
CA GLN A 131 8.10 -21.14 0.07
C GLN A 131 8.24 -20.54 -1.34
N ASN A 132 9.41 -20.72 -1.97
CA ASN A 132 9.67 -20.29 -3.34
C ASN A 132 10.54 -21.32 -4.08
N PRO A 133 9.94 -22.38 -4.66
CA PRO A 133 10.70 -23.47 -5.32
C PRO A 133 11.55 -23.03 -6.52
N GLU A 134 11.36 -21.83 -7.05
CA GLU A 134 12.22 -21.25 -8.10
C GLU A 134 13.48 -20.60 -7.52
N ALA A 135 13.47 -20.24 -6.24
CA ALA A 135 14.62 -19.66 -5.56
C ALA A 135 15.43 -20.71 -4.81
N PRO A 136 16.74 -20.50 -4.66
CA PRO A 136 17.55 -21.30 -3.76
C PRO A 136 17.12 -21.05 -2.31
N LEU A 137 17.28 -22.05 -1.47
CA LEU A 137 17.06 -21.92 -0.04
C LEU A 137 18.05 -20.90 0.56
N THR A 138 17.54 -19.97 1.34
CA THR A 138 18.38 -18.98 2.05
C THR A 138 18.18 -19.08 3.56
N THR A 139 19.22 -18.70 4.30
CA THR A 139 19.16 -18.59 5.76
C THR A 139 20.12 -17.52 6.25
N LEU A 140 19.95 -17.05 7.50
CA LEU A 140 20.83 -16.07 8.11
C LEU A 140 21.88 -16.73 9.00
N LEU A 141 23.13 -16.39 8.79
CA LEU A 141 24.22 -16.68 9.70
C LEU A 141 24.42 -15.48 10.64
N ILE A 142 24.65 -15.76 11.91
CA ILE A 142 24.87 -14.75 12.96
C ILE A 142 26.37 -14.70 13.28
N GLY A 143 26.91 -13.49 13.21
CA GLY A 143 28.31 -13.18 13.54
C GLY A 143 28.48 -12.47 14.89
N ASP A 144 29.48 -11.59 14.94
CA ASP A 144 29.83 -10.86 16.15
C ASP A 144 28.81 -9.79 16.51
N LYS A 145 28.78 -9.48 17.79
CA LYS A 145 27.94 -8.42 18.37
C LYS A 145 28.81 -7.29 18.96
N TYR A 146 28.52 -6.06 18.60
CA TYR A 146 29.21 -4.87 19.06
C TYR A 146 29.09 -4.69 20.58
N ARG A 147 30.21 -4.44 21.25
CA ARG A 147 30.32 -4.34 22.72
C ARG A 147 31.04 -3.08 23.20
N ASN A 148 32.04 -2.62 22.45
CA ASN A 148 32.94 -1.54 22.87
C ASN A 148 32.35 -0.14 22.57
N VAL A 149 31.34 0.21 23.32
CA VAL A 149 30.57 1.48 23.16
C VAL A 149 31.49 2.68 22.98
N ARG A 150 31.25 3.47 21.92
CA ARG A 150 31.99 4.68 21.50
C ARG A 150 33.32 4.43 20.79
N TYR A 151 33.77 3.18 20.67
CA TYR A 151 35.01 2.84 19.98
C TYR A 151 34.74 2.05 18.71
N TRP A 152 35.60 2.19 17.71
CA TRP A 152 35.57 1.33 16.54
C TRP A 152 35.89 -0.11 16.92
N GLU A 153 35.01 -1.04 16.55
CA GLU A 153 35.16 -2.47 16.79
C GLU A 153 34.95 -3.23 15.50
N PRO A 154 35.83 -4.17 15.11
CA PRO A 154 35.60 -5.04 13.97
C PRO A 154 34.56 -6.07 14.35
N LEU A 155 33.51 -6.20 13.57
CA LEU A 155 32.56 -7.30 13.65
C LEU A 155 32.84 -8.27 12.51
N SER A 156 32.91 -9.57 12.80
CA SER A 156 33.15 -10.62 11.83
C SER A 156 32.12 -11.73 11.90
N LEU A 157 31.98 -12.48 10.81
CA LEU A 157 31.19 -13.71 10.81
C LEU A 157 31.92 -14.91 11.45
N GLY A 158 33.20 -14.76 11.77
CA GLY A 158 34.02 -15.84 12.27
C GLY A 158 34.24 -16.95 11.23
N ASN A 159 34.30 -18.22 11.68
CA ASN A 159 34.48 -19.37 10.79
C ASN A 159 33.14 -19.74 10.10
N VAL A 160 32.91 -19.23 8.90
CA VAL A 160 31.65 -19.42 8.16
C VAL A 160 31.31 -20.89 7.89
N PRO A 161 32.27 -21.77 7.50
CA PRO A 161 32.00 -23.22 7.39
C PRO A 161 31.53 -23.86 8.69
N GLU A 162 32.08 -23.44 9.81
CA GLU A 162 31.68 -23.95 11.12
C GLU A 162 30.29 -23.43 11.53
N LEU A 163 29.97 -22.14 11.23
CA LEU A 163 28.65 -21.59 11.43
C LEU A 163 27.60 -22.34 10.60
N LEU A 164 27.91 -22.62 9.32
CA LEU A 164 27.02 -23.41 8.47
C LEU A 164 26.83 -24.82 9.05
N ARG A 165 27.89 -25.49 9.44
CA ARG A 165 27.82 -26.86 10.03
C ARG A 165 26.93 -26.90 11.28
N ARG A 166 26.98 -25.88 12.13
CA ARG A 166 26.10 -25.72 13.30
C ARG A 166 24.67 -25.41 12.95
N HIS A 167 24.45 -24.72 11.83
CA HIS A 167 23.11 -24.32 11.39
C HIS A 167 22.35 -25.43 10.65
N LEU A 168 23.06 -26.37 10.01
CA LEU A 168 22.47 -27.49 9.26
C LEU A 168 21.46 -28.33 10.06
N PRO A 169 21.69 -28.72 11.32
CA PRO A 169 20.70 -29.46 12.10
C PRO A 169 19.38 -28.69 12.29
N VAL A 170 19.46 -27.35 12.43
CA VAL A 170 18.27 -26.50 12.55
C VAL A 170 17.49 -26.47 11.23
N LEU A 171 18.18 -26.39 10.10
CA LEU A 171 17.56 -26.47 8.78
C LEU A 171 16.95 -27.84 8.53
N HIS A 172 17.65 -28.95 8.91
CA HIS A 172 17.11 -30.30 8.80
C HIS A 172 15.82 -30.47 9.61
N ALA A 173 15.81 -29.97 10.85
CA ALA A 173 14.61 -30.01 11.70
C ALA A 173 13.45 -29.18 11.13
N ARG A 174 13.76 -28.02 10.58
CA ARG A 174 12.77 -27.12 9.97
C ARG A 174 12.16 -27.70 8.70
N LEU A 175 12.96 -28.37 7.87
CA LEU A 175 12.54 -28.88 6.56
C LEU A 175 12.07 -30.33 6.58
N GLY A 176 12.30 -31.06 7.68
CA GLY A 176 11.98 -32.48 7.82
C GLY A 176 12.79 -33.41 6.93
N ARG A 177 13.89 -32.93 6.32
CA ARG A 177 14.79 -33.69 5.43
C ARG A 177 16.24 -33.22 5.54
N ALA A 178 17.15 -34.05 5.03
CA ALA A 178 18.55 -33.64 4.89
C ALA A 178 18.71 -32.48 3.89
N VAL A 179 19.61 -31.56 4.18
CA VAL A 179 19.94 -30.38 3.37
C VAL A 179 21.35 -30.54 2.82
N ASP A 180 21.52 -30.36 1.51
CA ASP A 180 22.84 -30.38 0.85
C ASP A 180 23.50 -28.99 0.91
N PRO A 181 24.56 -28.81 1.69
CA PRO A 181 25.28 -27.54 1.81
C PRO A 181 26.29 -27.29 0.68
N SER A 182 26.40 -28.17 -0.29
CA SER A 182 27.41 -28.05 -1.36
C SER A 182 27.18 -26.79 -2.18
N ASP A 183 28.28 -26.11 -2.52
CA ASP A 183 28.31 -24.87 -3.28
C ASP A 183 27.61 -23.66 -2.58
N ALA A 184 27.42 -23.77 -1.26
CA ALA A 184 26.87 -22.67 -0.48
C ALA A 184 27.75 -21.41 -0.57
N TYR A 185 27.12 -20.23 -0.62
CA TYR A 185 27.80 -18.94 -0.66
C TYR A 185 27.03 -17.89 0.12
N ILE A 186 27.72 -16.82 0.50
CA ILE A 186 27.08 -15.60 1.01
C ILE A 186 27.03 -14.56 -0.10
N ASP A 187 25.92 -13.81 -0.18
CA ASP A 187 25.70 -12.77 -1.19
C ASP A 187 25.24 -11.45 -0.61
N GLN A 188 25.12 -11.40 0.73
CA GLN A 188 24.64 -10.22 1.42
C GLN A 188 25.14 -10.17 2.85
N ILE A 189 25.69 -9.03 3.23
CA ILE A 189 26.03 -8.72 4.62
C ILE A 189 24.89 -7.93 5.23
N ILE A 190 24.55 -8.22 6.48
CA ILE A 190 23.40 -7.63 7.17
C ILE A 190 23.87 -7.10 8.54
N LEU A 191 23.48 -5.89 8.90
CA LEU A 191 23.63 -5.36 10.25
C LEU A 191 22.24 -5.29 10.91
N ASN A 192 22.10 -5.93 12.06
CA ASN A 192 21.02 -5.62 12.96
C ASN A 192 21.44 -4.41 13.80
N VAL A 193 20.93 -3.24 13.46
CA VAL A 193 21.28 -1.97 14.11
C VAL A 193 20.45 -1.70 15.37
N TYR A 194 19.53 -2.58 15.73
CA TYR A 194 18.77 -2.42 16.97
C TYR A 194 19.64 -2.74 18.19
N ALA A 195 19.75 -1.77 19.07
CA ALA A 195 20.53 -1.88 20.31
C ALA A 195 19.71 -1.49 21.55
N GLY A 196 18.40 -1.70 21.50
CA GLY A 196 17.46 -1.38 22.58
C GLY A 196 16.57 -0.18 22.27
N PRO A 197 15.54 0.09 23.13
CA PRO A 197 14.59 1.18 22.96
C PRO A 197 15.25 2.56 22.87
N GLY A 198 14.69 3.48 22.06
CA GLY A 198 15.16 4.83 21.84
C GLY A 198 16.22 4.96 20.75
N LEU A 199 16.96 6.08 20.76
CA LEU A 199 17.90 6.42 19.69
C LEU A 199 19.13 5.51 19.71
N THR A 200 19.45 4.95 18.55
CA THR A 200 20.70 4.22 18.26
C THR A 200 21.35 4.84 17.04
N GLU A 201 22.62 5.22 17.16
CA GLU A 201 23.43 5.76 16.07
C GLU A 201 24.60 4.80 15.83
N VAL A 202 24.78 4.42 14.57
CA VAL A 202 25.75 3.44 14.13
C VAL A 202 26.56 4.02 12.97
N TRP A 203 27.86 4.15 13.13
CA TRP A 203 28.82 4.47 12.07
C TRP A 203 29.43 3.16 11.58
N ILE A 204 29.48 3.00 10.26
CA ILE A 204 29.91 1.78 9.58
C ILE A 204 31.06 2.13 8.64
N ASP A 205 32.15 1.38 8.70
CA ASP A 205 33.33 1.64 7.89
C ASP A 205 34.08 0.34 7.56
N ASP A 206 35.01 0.39 6.58
CA ASP A 206 35.91 -0.68 6.21
C ASP A 206 35.26 -2.07 6.12
N LEU A 207 34.27 -2.25 5.23
CA LEU A 207 33.73 -3.56 4.88
C LEU A 207 34.75 -4.36 4.07
N GLU A 208 35.03 -5.59 4.48
CA GLU A 208 35.87 -6.53 3.74
C GLU A 208 35.23 -7.91 3.70
N VAL A 209 35.08 -8.48 2.50
CA VAL A 209 34.56 -9.85 2.29
C VAL A 209 35.35 -10.53 1.19
N GLY A 210 35.83 -11.72 1.47
CA GLY A 210 36.52 -12.49 0.45
C GLY A 210 36.99 -13.88 0.90
N PRO A 211 37.33 -14.74 -0.07
CA PRO A 211 37.36 -14.53 -1.50
C PRO A 211 35.96 -14.47 -2.13
N VAL A 212 35.77 -13.58 -3.11
CA VAL A 212 34.52 -13.44 -3.88
C VAL A 212 34.73 -13.88 -5.34
N LEU A 213 33.66 -14.36 -5.98
CA LEU A 213 33.71 -14.68 -7.41
C LEU A 213 33.63 -13.37 -8.24
N PRO A 214 34.59 -13.15 -9.17
CA PRO A 214 34.55 -11.96 -10.01
C PRO A 214 33.36 -12.01 -10.99
N GLY A 215 32.53 -10.98 -10.96
CA GLY A 215 31.57 -10.67 -12.02
C GLY A 215 30.16 -11.22 -11.88
N SER A 216 29.34 -10.61 -11.02
CA SER A 216 27.88 -10.55 -11.20
C SER A 216 27.15 -9.59 -10.23
N VAL A 217 27.81 -8.58 -9.71
CA VAL A 217 27.12 -7.48 -9.04
C VAL A 217 27.13 -6.28 -9.97
N PRO A 218 25.98 -5.61 -10.20
CA PRO A 218 26.00 -4.28 -10.79
C PRO A 218 26.85 -3.38 -9.89
N ARG A 219 28.03 -3.03 -10.33
CA ARG A 219 28.87 -2.06 -9.61
C ARG A 219 28.10 -0.74 -9.52
N PRO A 220 28.02 -0.11 -8.36
CA PRO A 220 27.90 1.34 -8.35
C PRO A 220 29.11 1.86 -9.12
N SER A 221 28.87 2.62 -10.18
CA SER A 221 29.95 3.21 -10.99
C SER A 221 30.74 4.18 -10.13
N ALA A 222 31.81 3.72 -9.53
CA ALA A 222 32.86 4.61 -9.08
C ALA A 222 33.45 5.22 -10.36
N SER A 223 33.12 6.45 -10.65
CA SER A 223 33.78 7.22 -11.68
C SER A 223 35.25 7.34 -11.27
N VAL A 224 36.11 6.64 -12.00
CA VAL A 224 37.57 6.85 -11.92
C VAL A 224 37.81 8.30 -12.30
N ALA A 225 38.20 9.09 -11.33
CA ALA A 225 38.70 10.45 -11.56
C ALA A 225 40.00 10.32 -12.41
N THR A 226 39.89 10.58 -13.69
CA THR A 226 41.06 10.84 -14.53
C THR A 226 41.71 12.14 -14.07
N PRO A 227 43.02 12.19 -13.92
CA PRO A 227 43.70 13.41 -13.50
C PRO A 227 43.50 14.50 -14.54
N VAL A 228 42.91 15.60 -14.12
CA VAL A 228 42.75 16.80 -14.94
C VAL A 228 44.15 17.38 -15.17
N LYS A 229 44.61 17.34 -16.43
CA LYS A 229 45.68 18.20 -16.90
C LYS A 229 45.17 19.65 -16.94
N ASN A 230 45.79 20.51 -16.15
CA ASN A 230 45.64 21.95 -16.27
C ASN A 230 46.03 22.42 -17.68
N GLY A 231 44.99 22.72 -18.48
CA GLY A 231 45.13 23.43 -19.72
C GLY A 231 44.21 24.64 -19.69
N SER A 232 44.80 25.82 -19.58
CA SER A 232 44.13 27.09 -19.76
C SER A 232 43.65 27.20 -21.22
N GLY A 233 42.35 26.99 -21.41
CA GLY A 233 41.67 27.26 -22.65
C GLY A 233 40.27 27.77 -22.31
N SER A 234 39.97 29.00 -22.68
CA SER A 234 38.65 29.60 -22.60
C SER A 234 37.69 28.80 -23.49
N ASP A 235 36.86 27.98 -22.84
CA ASP A 235 35.81 27.22 -23.51
C ASP A 235 34.55 28.09 -23.49
N ASP A 236 34.37 28.82 -24.61
CA ASP A 236 33.13 29.53 -24.96
C ASP A 236 32.06 28.51 -25.42
N ARG A 237 31.66 27.61 -24.51
CA ARG A 237 30.41 26.87 -24.65
C ARG A 237 29.29 27.69 -24.08
N PRO A 238 28.21 27.94 -24.85
CA PRO A 238 27.01 28.53 -24.27
C PRO A 238 26.55 27.65 -23.09
N PRO A 239 26.08 28.24 -21.95
CA PRO A 239 25.57 27.46 -20.86
C PRO A 239 24.50 26.51 -21.37
N PRO A 240 24.42 25.27 -20.88
CA PRO A 240 23.39 24.31 -21.29
C PRO A 240 22.04 24.99 -21.16
N ALA A 241 21.22 24.91 -22.19
CA ALA A 241 19.89 25.50 -22.22
C ALA A 241 19.11 25.02 -21.03
N THR A 242 18.76 25.91 -20.11
CA THR A 242 17.95 25.62 -18.94
C THR A 242 16.58 25.10 -19.39
N LYS A 243 16.22 23.88 -19.02
CA LYS A 243 14.91 23.30 -19.33
C LYS A 243 13.80 24.20 -18.80
N SER A 244 12.86 24.54 -19.69
CA SER A 244 11.75 25.42 -19.39
C SER A 244 10.54 24.63 -18.92
N VAL A 245 10.26 24.63 -17.61
CA VAL A 245 9.01 24.10 -17.05
C VAL A 245 7.97 25.20 -17.03
N ARG A 246 6.80 24.94 -17.63
CA ARG A 246 5.66 25.85 -17.67
C ARG A 246 4.38 25.14 -17.29
N PHE A 247 3.42 25.89 -16.79
CA PHE A 247 2.08 25.42 -16.54
C PHE A 247 1.11 26.12 -17.48
N VAL A 248 0.44 25.35 -18.33
CA VAL A 248 -0.42 25.86 -19.39
C VAL A 248 -1.69 25.02 -19.45
N GLU A 249 -2.87 25.64 -19.33
CA GLU A 249 -4.18 25.01 -19.45
C GLU A 249 -4.35 23.75 -18.59
N GLY A 250 -3.93 23.82 -17.34
CA GLY A 250 -4.04 22.70 -16.40
C GLY A 250 -3.06 21.55 -16.64
N GLN A 251 -2.00 21.78 -17.41
CA GLN A 251 -0.98 20.77 -17.73
C GLN A 251 0.44 21.32 -17.55
N ILE A 252 1.33 20.45 -17.11
CA ILE A 252 2.77 20.75 -17.07
C ILE A 252 3.33 20.55 -18.49
N GLN A 253 4.10 21.52 -18.96
CA GLN A 253 4.88 21.44 -20.18
C GLN A 253 6.37 21.63 -19.87
N ILE A 254 7.19 20.81 -20.50
CA ILE A 254 8.66 20.87 -20.43
C ILE A 254 9.15 21.14 -21.85
N ASP A 255 9.83 22.27 -22.04
CA ASP A 255 10.30 22.73 -23.34
C ASP A 255 9.19 22.77 -24.42
N GLY A 256 7.96 23.04 -23.96
CA GLY A 256 6.77 23.12 -24.80
C GLY A 256 6.00 21.79 -24.99
N GLU A 257 6.59 20.67 -24.61
CA GLU A 257 5.95 19.36 -24.69
C GLU A 257 5.17 19.03 -23.41
N LYS A 258 3.95 18.47 -23.58
CA LYS A 258 3.10 18.06 -22.46
C LYS A 258 3.75 16.92 -21.67
N PHE A 259 3.77 17.05 -20.36
CA PHE A 259 4.42 16.09 -19.46
C PHE A 259 3.41 15.36 -18.60
N PHE A 260 3.48 14.01 -18.57
CA PHE A 260 2.70 13.16 -17.66
C PHE A 260 3.59 12.70 -16.50
N MET A 261 3.22 13.08 -15.30
CA MET A 261 3.96 12.79 -14.10
C MET A 261 3.71 11.36 -13.62
N LEU A 262 4.77 10.55 -13.54
CA LEU A 262 4.81 9.27 -12.85
C LEU A 262 5.74 9.43 -11.65
N GLY A 263 5.16 9.82 -10.53
CA GLY A 263 5.93 10.25 -9.37
C GLY A 263 5.77 9.35 -8.17
N ILE A 264 6.76 9.42 -7.28
CA ILE A 264 6.75 8.69 -6.04
C ILE A 264 7.30 9.57 -4.91
N ARG A 265 6.72 9.44 -3.72
CA ARG A 265 7.29 10.04 -2.51
C ARG A 265 8.48 9.21 -2.05
N HIS A 266 9.66 9.83 -2.05
CA HIS A 266 10.90 9.15 -1.71
C HIS A 266 11.07 8.97 -0.20
N SER A 267 11.55 7.79 0.19
CA SER A 267 11.92 7.44 1.56
C SER A 267 13.19 6.59 1.64
N ASP A 268 13.19 5.37 1.12
CA ASP A 268 14.27 4.40 1.39
C ASP A 268 14.70 3.54 0.19
N THR A 269 13.99 3.59 -0.93
CA THR A 269 14.32 2.80 -2.12
C THR A 269 15.37 3.50 -2.97
N PRO A 270 16.45 2.82 -3.41
CA PRO A 270 17.46 3.44 -4.27
C PRO A 270 16.86 4.07 -5.51
N LEU A 271 17.28 5.29 -5.83
CA LEU A 271 16.78 6.05 -6.97
C LEU A 271 16.90 5.28 -8.29
N LYS A 272 18.00 4.55 -8.48
CA LYS A 272 18.18 3.70 -9.68
C LYS A 272 17.06 2.66 -9.79
N THR A 273 16.66 2.02 -8.70
CA THR A 273 15.57 1.04 -8.67
C THR A 273 14.24 1.68 -9.07
N LEU A 274 13.99 2.90 -8.60
CA LEU A 274 12.82 3.69 -8.98
C LEU A 274 12.85 4.07 -10.47
N ARG A 275 14.02 4.41 -10.99
CA ARG A 275 14.21 4.72 -12.39
C ARG A 275 13.99 3.50 -13.27
N ASP A 276 14.51 2.34 -12.88
CA ASP A 276 14.34 1.07 -13.59
C ASP A 276 12.84 0.63 -13.60
N ALA A 277 12.03 1.10 -12.63
CA ALA A 277 10.57 0.93 -12.61
C ALA A 277 9.82 2.01 -13.42
N ASN A 278 10.48 2.76 -14.31
CA ASN A 278 9.92 3.79 -15.18
C ASN A 278 9.26 4.97 -14.44
N LEU A 279 9.69 5.26 -13.21
CA LEU A 279 9.31 6.50 -12.54
C LEU A 279 10.10 7.68 -13.12
N ASN A 280 9.45 8.83 -13.25
CA ASN A 280 10.07 10.02 -13.85
C ASN A 280 10.13 11.22 -12.91
N THR A 281 9.47 11.16 -11.74
CA THR A 281 9.38 12.26 -10.78
C THR A 281 9.52 11.76 -9.36
N VAL A 282 10.26 12.49 -8.52
CA VAL A 282 10.49 12.16 -7.12
C VAL A 282 10.08 13.33 -6.23
N TRP A 283 9.24 13.08 -5.21
CA TRP A 283 8.94 14.03 -4.13
C TRP A 283 9.92 13.88 -2.99
N PHE A 284 10.54 14.98 -2.63
CA PHE A 284 11.44 15.05 -1.51
C PHE A 284 10.83 15.78 -0.30
N PRO A 285 11.08 15.30 0.92
CA PRO A 285 10.77 16.04 2.13
C PRO A 285 11.62 17.32 2.23
N ALA A 286 11.23 18.24 3.12
CA ALA A 286 11.90 19.53 3.26
C ALA A 286 13.36 19.42 3.75
N ASP A 287 13.69 18.34 4.42
CA ASP A 287 15.00 18.03 5.00
C ASP A 287 15.89 17.17 4.10
N ALA A 288 15.46 16.88 2.87
CA ALA A 288 16.26 16.10 1.92
C ALA A 288 17.65 16.69 1.72
N SER A 289 18.65 15.82 1.60
CA SER A 289 20.05 16.26 1.44
C SER A 289 20.29 16.82 0.03
N PRO A 290 21.15 17.83 -0.13
CA PRO A 290 21.52 18.33 -1.44
C PRO A 290 22.09 17.25 -2.36
N ASP A 291 22.88 16.32 -1.81
CA ASP A 291 23.49 15.22 -2.57
C ASP A 291 22.45 14.27 -3.17
N THR A 292 21.41 13.90 -2.41
CA THR A 292 20.31 13.06 -2.90
C THR A 292 19.51 13.77 -3.99
N ILE A 293 19.30 15.09 -3.84
CA ILE A 293 18.61 15.91 -4.83
C ILE A 293 19.42 15.96 -6.14
N GLU A 294 20.72 16.20 -6.05
CA GLU A 294 21.62 16.24 -7.21
C GLU A 294 21.72 14.88 -7.89
N ASP A 295 21.74 13.79 -7.11
CA ASP A 295 21.76 12.44 -7.68
C ASP A 295 20.47 12.10 -8.43
N ALA A 296 19.31 12.47 -7.88
CA ALA A 296 18.04 12.31 -8.59
C ALA A 296 18.02 13.07 -9.90
N ALA A 297 18.55 14.31 -9.92
CA ALA A 297 18.67 15.10 -11.15
C ALA A 297 19.62 14.44 -12.16
N ARG A 298 20.78 13.93 -11.71
CA ARG A 298 21.73 13.20 -12.57
C ARG A 298 21.17 11.92 -13.16
N GLN A 299 20.30 11.23 -12.41
CA GLN A 299 19.59 10.03 -12.90
C GLN A 299 18.40 10.37 -13.80
N GLY A 300 18.15 11.64 -14.09
CA GLY A 300 17.13 12.12 -15.00
C GLY A 300 15.71 12.16 -14.41
N PHE A 301 15.59 12.22 -13.09
CA PHE A 301 14.32 12.52 -12.44
C PHE A 301 13.98 13.99 -12.46
N TRP A 302 12.71 14.28 -12.57
CA TRP A 302 12.14 15.55 -12.16
C TRP A 302 11.91 15.54 -10.66
N ILE A 303 12.14 16.68 -10.03
CA ILE A 303 12.15 16.82 -8.57
C ILE A 303 10.98 17.68 -8.13
N VAL A 304 10.29 17.25 -7.08
CA VAL A 304 9.24 18.02 -6.40
C VAL A 304 9.65 18.20 -4.94
N PRO A 305 10.40 19.25 -4.62
CA PRO A 305 10.82 19.53 -3.25
C PRO A 305 9.66 20.09 -2.43
N THR A 306 9.60 19.72 -1.15
CA THR A 306 8.64 20.27 -0.20
C THR A 306 9.22 21.50 0.46
N LEU A 307 8.49 22.60 0.43
CA LEU A 307 8.83 23.86 1.10
C LEU A 307 8.07 24.00 2.42
N PRO A 308 8.66 24.65 3.43
CA PRO A 308 7.93 24.99 4.64
C PRO A 308 6.85 26.03 4.36
N VAL A 309 5.69 25.84 4.96
CA VAL A 309 4.59 26.83 4.95
C VAL A 309 4.78 27.81 6.09
N LEU A 310 4.62 29.10 5.80
CA LEU A 310 4.78 30.17 6.77
C LEU A 310 3.62 30.17 7.77
N GLU A 311 3.92 30.01 9.05
CA GLU A 311 2.91 30.09 10.10
C GLU A 311 2.30 31.49 10.20
N VAL A 312 1.01 31.57 10.44
CA VAL A 312 0.29 32.82 10.70
C VAL A 312 0.22 33.00 12.22
N PRO A 313 0.88 34.01 12.81
CA PRO A 313 0.76 34.27 14.23
C PRO A 313 -0.69 34.60 14.62
N ASP A 314 -1.17 34.01 15.69
CA ASP A 314 -2.49 34.28 16.24
C ASP A 314 -2.67 35.78 16.57
N ASN A 315 -3.73 36.39 16.00
CA ASN A 315 -4.39 37.65 16.35
C ASN A 315 -3.58 38.95 16.61
N ARG A 316 -2.29 38.96 16.35
CA ARG A 316 -1.52 40.20 16.29
C ARG A 316 -0.83 40.31 14.95
N GLY A 317 -1.24 41.27 14.13
CA GLY A 317 -0.70 41.43 12.79
C GLY A 317 0.82 41.18 12.71
N PRO A 318 1.32 40.61 11.61
CA PRO A 318 2.73 40.25 11.51
C PRO A 318 3.58 41.50 11.68
N ARG A 319 4.53 41.47 12.63
CA ARG A 319 5.58 42.49 12.65
C ARG A 319 6.38 42.28 11.36
N GLU A 320 6.73 43.35 10.67
CA GLU A 320 7.55 43.34 9.45
C GLU A 320 8.82 42.47 9.58
N SER A 321 9.40 42.41 10.78
CA SER A 321 10.55 41.57 11.12
C SER A 321 10.28 40.06 11.01
N THR A 322 9.05 39.58 11.29
CA THR A 322 8.70 38.14 11.23
C THR A 322 8.52 37.67 9.79
N VAL A 323 7.96 38.51 8.94
CA VAL A 323 7.80 38.24 7.50
C VAL A 323 9.16 38.20 6.82
N SER A 324 10.06 39.10 7.18
CA SER A 324 11.43 39.16 6.64
C SER A 324 12.26 37.91 7.02
N LEU A 325 12.13 37.42 8.26
CA LEU A 325 12.83 36.22 8.71
C LEU A 325 12.29 34.97 8.01
N ALA A 326 10.98 34.86 7.86
CA ALA A 326 10.34 33.76 7.17
C ALA A 326 10.69 33.73 5.66
N ALA A 327 10.74 34.90 5.01
CA ALA A 327 11.20 35.04 3.64
C ALA A 327 12.69 34.66 3.48
N ALA A 328 13.54 35.02 4.47
CA ALA A 328 14.95 34.63 4.47
C ALA A 328 15.12 33.10 4.61
N THR A 329 14.34 32.46 5.50
CA THR A 329 14.34 31.00 5.66
C THR A 329 13.90 30.30 4.37
N LEU A 330 12.86 30.80 3.73
CA LEU A 330 12.39 30.26 2.46
C LEU A 330 13.44 30.45 1.36
N ALA A 331 14.06 31.63 1.27
CA ALA A 331 15.14 31.90 0.33
C ALA A 331 16.37 30.98 0.55
N GLN A 332 16.67 30.64 1.81
CA GLN A 332 17.73 29.69 2.13
C GLN A 332 17.41 28.28 1.66
N GLN A 333 16.19 27.82 1.89
CA GLN A 333 15.73 26.50 1.38
C GLN A 333 15.81 26.44 -0.15
N LEU A 334 15.40 27.49 -0.83
CA LEU A 334 15.44 27.58 -2.28
C LEU A 334 16.85 27.52 -2.86
N ARG A 335 17.87 28.02 -2.12
CA ARG A 335 19.27 27.94 -2.55
C ARG A 335 19.79 26.51 -2.68
N LYS A 336 19.22 25.54 -1.91
CA LYS A 336 19.58 24.12 -2.04
C LYS A 336 19.33 23.59 -3.45
N TYR A 337 18.38 24.19 -4.17
CA TYR A 337 17.97 23.75 -5.51
C TYR A 337 18.48 24.66 -6.63
N ALA A 338 19.29 25.68 -6.29
CA ALA A 338 19.78 26.66 -7.27
C ALA A 338 20.73 26.05 -8.32
N ALA A 339 21.34 24.91 -7.99
CA ALA A 339 22.30 24.22 -8.87
C ALA A 339 21.60 23.26 -9.87
N THR A 340 20.28 23.04 -9.75
CA THR A 340 19.56 22.11 -10.62
C THR A 340 18.43 22.78 -11.39
N ASP A 341 18.27 22.41 -12.65
CA ASP A 341 17.12 22.76 -13.50
C ASP A 341 16.05 21.68 -13.53
N ALA A 342 16.21 20.63 -12.70
CA ALA A 342 15.31 19.49 -12.66
C ALA A 342 14.06 19.70 -11.76
N VAL A 343 13.85 20.88 -11.17
CA VAL A 343 12.67 21.15 -10.36
C VAL A 343 11.44 21.26 -11.25
N LEU A 344 10.49 20.30 -11.08
CA LEU A 344 9.23 20.26 -11.81
C LEU A 344 8.22 21.25 -11.24
N MET A 345 8.03 21.23 -9.94
CA MET A 345 7.09 22.08 -9.21
C MET A 345 7.48 22.15 -7.73
N TRP A 346 6.98 23.17 -7.03
CA TRP A 346 7.21 23.37 -5.60
C TRP A 346 6.04 22.85 -4.79
N ASN A 347 6.27 21.87 -3.93
CA ASN A 347 5.23 21.33 -3.04
C ASN A 347 5.12 22.16 -1.76
N LEU A 348 3.93 22.66 -1.46
CA LEU A 348 3.62 23.45 -0.25
C LEU A 348 3.05 22.61 0.89
N GLY A 349 3.35 21.29 0.85
CA GLY A 349 2.96 20.35 1.89
C GLY A 349 1.86 19.38 1.47
N GLY A 350 1.52 18.48 2.39
CA GLY A 350 0.51 17.44 2.19
C GLY A 350 -0.51 17.40 3.31
N GLY A 351 -1.70 16.84 2.99
CA GLY A 351 -2.79 16.68 3.95
C GLY A 351 -3.38 18.00 4.44
N LYS A 352 -3.31 19.06 3.63
CA LYS A 352 -3.76 20.40 4.02
C LYS A 352 -5.29 20.52 3.96
N THR A 353 -5.84 21.36 4.85
CA THR A 353 -7.27 21.65 4.95
C THR A 353 -7.58 23.12 4.64
N ALA A 354 -8.84 23.48 4.62
CA ALA A 354 -9.25 24.86 4.41
C ALA A 354 -8.75 25.82 5.52
N GLU A 355 -8.46 25.32 6.72
CA GLU A 355 -7.89 26.09 7.82
C GLU A 355 -6.43 26.48 7.56
N ASP A 356 -5.68 25.66 6.80
CA ASP A 356 -4.29 25.96 6.42
C ASP A 356 -4.20 27.01 5.29
N PHE A 357 -5.31 27.30 4.61
CA PHE A 357 -5.31 28.16 3.42
C PHE A 357 -4.69 29.55 3.66
N PRO A 358 -4.95 30.27 4.76
CA PRO A 358 -4.33 31.59 4.99
C PRO A 358 -2.79 31.54 5.04
N ALA A 359 -2.23 30.49 5.64
CA ALA A 359 -0.78 30.29 5.74
C ALA A 359 -0.17 29.97 4.37
N VAL A 360 -0.82 29.07 3.61
CA VAL A 360 -0.39 28.70 2.25
C VAL A 360 -0.49 29.91 1.32
N LYS A 361 -1.58 30.68 1.38
CA LYS A 361 -1.74 31.91 0.59
C LYS A 361 -0.60 32.88 0.82
N ARG A 362 -0.25 33.15 2.08
CA ARG A 362 0.89 34.02 2.43
C ARG A 362 2.20 33.48 1.87
N THR A 363 2.44 32.17 1.97
CA THR A 363 3.63 31.54 1.41
C THR A 363 3.72 31.76 -0.11
N VAL A 364 2.60 31.62 -0.81
CA VAL A 364 2.51 31.90 -2.26
C VAL A 364 2.79 33.37 -2.58
N GLU A 365 2.29 34.30 -1.78
CA GLU A 365 2.56 35.73 -1.95
C GLU A 365 4.06 36.03 -1.84
N VAL A 366 4.75 35.46 -0.83
CA VAL A 366 6.21 35.59 -0.67
C VAL A 366 6.97 34.94 -1.85
N LEU A 367 6.53 33.78 -2.32
CA LEU A 367 7.13 33.12 -3.48
C LEU A 367 6.99 33.99 -4.75
N ASN A 368 5.89 34.68 -4.94
CA ASN A 368 5.68 35.61 -6.06
C ASN A 368 6.64 36.81 -6.02
N GLU A 369 6.94 37.34 -4.83
CA GLU A 369 7.90 38.42 -4.65
C GLU A 369 9.32 37.99 -5.06
N VAL A 370 9.68 36.75 -4.83
CA VAL A 370 11.00 36.18 -5.19
C VAL A 370 11.06 35.78 -6.68
N ARG A 371 9.98 35.98 -7.46
CA ARG A 371 9.86 35.73 -8.92
C ARG A 371 10.13 34.27 -9.35
N PHE A 372 9.60 33.31 -8.59
CA PHE A 372 9.63 31.90 -8.99
C PHE A 372 8.79 31.63 -10.23
N LYS A 373 9.34 30.82 -11.15
CA LYS A 373 8.68 30.49 -12.43
C LYS A 373 8.03 29.11 -12.47
N GLN A 374 8.50 28.18 -11.60
CA GLN A 374 7.98 26.82 -11.59
C GLN A 374 6.58 26.76 -10.98
N PRO A 375 5.73 25.81 -11.41
CA PRO A 375 4.40 25.57 -10.85
C PRO A 375 4.44 25.28 -9.33
N ARG A 376 3.34 25.60 -8.66
CA ARG A 376 3.12 25.31 -7.23
C ARG A 376 2.15 24.18 -7.07
N ALA A 377 2.50 23.25 -6.21
CA ALA A 377 1.72 22.07 -5.93
C ALA A 377 1.35 22.00 -4.43
N ILE A 378 0.24 21.39 -4.13
CA ILE A 378 -0.19 21.10 -2.76
C ILE A 378 -1.06 19.85 -2.75
N ASP A 379 -0.98 19.09 -1.68
CA ASP A 379 -1.85 17.95 -1.43
C ASP A 379 -2.86 18.32 -0.34
N ILE A 380 -4.15 18.19 -0.62
CA ILE A 380 -5.22 18.70 0.23
C ILE A 380 -6.33 17.67 0.51
N TRP A 381 -6.96 17.81 1.67
CA TRP A 381 -8.17 17.10 2.05
C TRP A 381 -9.43 17.82 1.59
N ASP A 382 -9.45 19.15 1.74
CA ASP A 382 -10.58 20.03 1.38
C ASP A 382 -10.10 21.44 1.03
N GLY A 383 -11.02 22.36 0.71
CA GLY A 383 -10.68 23.70 0.28
C GLY A 383 -10.35 23.80 -1.22
N PHE A 384 -10.76 22.84 -2.05
CA PHE A 384 -10.42 22.75 -3.47
C PHE A 384 -10.64 24.03 -4.25
N ARG A 385 -11.79 24.70 -4.03
CA ARG A 385 -12.09 25.96 -4.71
C ARG A 385 -11.17 27.10 -4.29
N SER A 386 -10.85 27.16 -2.98
CA SER A 386 -9.98 28.20 -2.44
C SER A 386 -8.54 28.02 -2.92
N TYR A 387 -8.00 26.81 -2.79
CA TYR A 387 -6.64 26.50 -3.21
C TYR A 387 -6.45 26.64 -4.73
N GLY A 388 -7.42 26.18 -5.53
CA GLY A 388 -7.32 26.21 -6.98
C GLY A 388 -7.21 27.61 -7.61
N SER A 389 -7.46 28.66 -6.83
CA SER A 389 -7.23 30.05 -7.25
C SER A 389 -5.79 30.53 -7.06
N TYR A 390 -4.96 29.81 -6.30
CA TYR A 390 -3.61 30.20 -5.93
C TYR A 390 -2.54 29.16 -6.29
N ILE A 391 -2.96 27.92 -6.56
CA ILE A 391 -2.10 26.76 -6.74
C ILE A 391 -2.33 26.17 -8.13
N ASP A 392 -1.24 25.83 -8.83
CA ASP A 392 -1.29 25.33 -10.20
C ASP A 392 -1.64 23.83 -10.25
N ALA A 393 -1.19 23.06 -9.25
CA ALA A 393 -1.41 21.62 -9.19
C ALA A 393 -1.90 21.17 -7.80
N ILE A 394 -2.98 20.40 -7.76
CA ILE A 394 -3.62 19.90 -6.53
C ILE A 394 -3.60 18.38 -6.49
N GLY A 395 -2.98 17.84 -5.44
CA GLY A 395 -3.05 16.43 -5.08
C GLY A 395 -4.31 16.11 -4.28
N THR A 396 -4.97 15.02 -4.62
CA THR A 396 -6.07 14.50 -3.82
C THR A 396 -5.55 13.41 -2.89
N HIS A 397 -5.81 13.61 -1.58
CA HIS A 397 -5.30 12.73 -0.54
C HIS A 397 -6.44 11.90 0.06
N ARG A 398 -6.54 10.64 -0.33
CA ARG A 398 -7.45 9.68 0.30
C ARG A 398 -6.99 8.25 0.12
N TRP A 399 -7.10 7.49 1.20
CA TRP A 399 -6.67 6.10 1.27
C TRP A 399 -7.89 5.17 1.36
N PRO A 400 -8.32 4.51 0.26
CA PRO A 400 -9.45 3.58 0.33
C PRO A 400 -9.05 2.20 0.84
N LEU A 401 -7.79 1.76 0.65
CA LEU A 401 -7.37 0.43 1.09
C LEU A 401 -7.25 0.36 2.60
N PHE A 402 -7.59 -0.78 3.17
CA PHE A 402 -7.65 -1.08 4.60
C PHE A 402 -8.76 -0.33 5.36
N THR A 403 -9.57 0.46 4.68
CA THR A 403 -10.63 1.26 5.26
C THR A 403 -12.01 0.72 4.88
N SER A 404 -13.05 1.23 5.49
CA SER A 404 -14.44 0.92 5.13
C SER A 404 -14.91 1.55 3.81
N LEU A 405 -14.08 2.38 3.15
CA LEU A 405 -14.47 3.07 1.92
C LEU A 405 -14.41 2.13 0.71
N GLU A 406 -15.56 1.80 0.15
CA GLU A 406 -15.67 0.97 -1.04
C GLU A 406 -15.10 1.65 -2.30
N LEU A 407 -14.52 0.87 -3.24
CA LEU A 407 -13.87 1.44 -4.44
C LEU A 407 -14.85 2.17 -5.37
N HIS A 408 -16.12 1.74 -5.46
CA HIS A 408 -17.12 2.49 -6.22
C HIS A 408 -17.37 3.87 -5.61
N ARG A 409 -17.37 4.00 -4.27
CA ARG A 409 -17.47 5.29 -3.58
C ARG A 409 -16.21 6.15 -3.74
N TYR A 410 -15.04 5.50 -3.73
CA TYR A 410 -13.78 6.19 -4.02
C TYR A 410 -13.76 6.77 -5.45
N LYS A 411 -14.28 6.03 -6.45
CA LYS A 411 -14.50 6.52 -7.81
C LYS A 411 -15.39 7.78 -7.81
N ASP A 412 -16.51 7.75 -7.08
CA ASP A 412 -17.42 8.88 -6.97
C ASP A 412 -16.77 10.06 -6.27
N TRP A 413 -16.00 9.79 -5.21
CA TRP A 413 -15.22 10.81 -4.51
C TRP A 413 -14.21 11.51 -5.43
N LEU A 414 -13.44 10.77 -6.21
CA LEU A 414 -12.49 11.34 -7.18
C LEU A 414 -13.21 12.26 -8.17
N SER A 415 -14.36 11.83 -8.69
CA SER A 415 -15.17 12.62 -9.62
C SER A 415 -15.70 13.89 -8.97
N GLN A 416 -16.18 13.82 -7.72
CA GLN A 416 -16.63 14.96 -6.94
C GLN A 416 -15.49 15.97 -6.70
N ARG A 417 -14.28 15.49 -6.28
CA ARG A 417 -13.13 16.38 -6.05
C ARG A 417 -12.71 17.08 -7.34
N LYS A 418 -12.70 16.36 -8.46
CA LYS A 418 -12.42 16.96 -9.77
C LYS A 418 -13.41 18.06 -10.14
N SER A 419 -14.71 17.88 -9.86
CA SER A 419 -15.74 18.89 -10.12
C SER A 419 -15.64 20.14 -9.24
N LEU A 420 -15.01 20.02 -8.07
CA LEU A 420 -14.76 21.14 -7.14
C LEU A 420 -13.48 21.92 -7.48
N THR A 421 -12.60 21.32 -8.30
CA THR A 421 -11.33 21.92 -8.68
C THR A 421 -11.54 22.81 -9.92
N PRO A 422 -11.00 24.03 -9.98
CA PRO A 422 -11.06 24.87 -11.17
C PRO A 422 -10.49 24.19 -12.41
N ALA A 423 -11.05 24.47 -13.58
CA ALA A 423 -10.71 23.77 -14.83
C ALA A 423 -9.22 23.86 -15.21
N ASN A 424 -8.58 24.99 -14.92
CA ASN A 424 -7.18 25.22 -15.24
C ASN A 424 -6.18 24.70 -14.20
N THR A 425 -6.66 23.98 -13.18
CA THR A 425 -5.79 23.37 -12.16
C THR A 425 -5.49 21.93 -12.52
N MET A 426 -4.21 21.56 -12.57
CA MET A 426 -3.80 20.18 -12.69
C MET A 426 -4.22 19.39 -11.46
N THR A 427 -4.66 18.15 -11.65
CA THR A 427 -4.91 17.25 -10.54
C THR A 427 -4.09 15.98 -10.67
N TRP A 428 -3.61 15.47 -9.52
CA TRP A 428 -3.11 14.11 -9.37
C TRP A 428 -3.72 13.48 -8.13
N THR A 429 -3.60 12.16 -7.98
CA THR A 429 -3.98 11.46 -6.75
C THR A 429 -2.82 10.61 -6.24
N TRP A 430 -2.80 10.40 -4.93
CA TRP A 430 -1.87 9.50 -4.29
C TRP A 430 -2.42 8.08 -4.29
N VAL A 431 -1.72 7.17 -4.95
CA VAL A 431 -2.01 5.73 -4.96
C VAL A 431 -1.24 5.08 -3.81
N GLN A 432 -1.94 4.34 -2.96
CA GLN A 432 -1.33 3.62 -1.85
C GLN A 432 -0.40 2.52 -2.34
N THR A 433 0.85 2.56 -1.93
CA THR A 433 1.88 1.54 -2.22
C THR A 433 2.45 0.89 -0.98
N HIS A 434 2.12 1.38 0.21
CA HIS A 434 2.49 0.78 1.49
C HIS A 434 1.36 0.93 2.52
N LEU A 435 1.54 0.35 3.69
CA LEU A 435 0.56 0.39 4.77
C LEU A 435 0.43 1.82 5.34
N PRO A 436 -0.78 2.31 5.59
CA PRO A 436 -0.96 3.56 6.30
C PRO A 436 -0.53 3.43 7.76
N GLU A 437 -0.04 4.52 8.34
CA GLU A 437 0.51 4.53 9.70
C GLU A 437 -0.51 4.09 10.76
N TRP A 438 -1.77 4.53 10.63
CA TRP A 438 -2.82 4.10 11.54
C TRP A 438 -3.00 2.57 11.55
N TYR A 439 -2.89 1.91 10.39
CA TYR A 439 -3.00 0.46 10.27
C TYR A 439 -1.81 -0.24 10.93
N ILE A 440 -0.60 0.26 10.69
CA ILE A 440 0.61 -0.23 11.35
C ILE A 440 0.44 -0.16 12.87
N ASN A 441 -0.03 0.98 13.38
CA ASN A 441 -0.18 1.21 14.81
C ASN A 441 -1.23 0.30 15.45
N GLN A 442 -2.36 0.09 14.79
CA GLN A 442 -3.48 -0.66 15.38
C GLN A 442 -3.43 -2.16 15.10
N VAL A 443 -2.95 -2.57 13.93
CA VAL A 443 -3.04 -3.96 13.48
C VAL A 443 -1.70 -4.67 13.57
N ILE A 444 -0.59 -3.98 13.27
CA ILE A 444 0.76 -4.55 13.22
C ILE A 444 1.58 -4.17 14.45
N GLY A 445 1.49 -2.94 14.94
CA GLY A 445 2.30 -2.40 16.04
C GLY A 445 1.94 -2.89 17.44
N GLN A 446 0.94 -3.76 17.60
CA GLN A 446 0.66 -4.50 18.83
C GLN A 446 1.67 -5.66 19.00
N PRO A 447 1.83 -6.22 20.22
CA PRO A 447 2.84 -7.26 20.47
C PRO A 447 2.74 -8.39 19.43
N GLY A 448 3.78 -8.56 18.64
CA GLY A 448 3.81 -9.41 17.43
C GLY A 448 4.07 -8.58 16.16
N ALA A 449 4.99 -7.62 16.23
CA ALA A 449 5.47 -6.87 15.08
C ALA A 449 5.72 -7.75 13.85
N VAL A 450 5.64 -7.16 12.67
CA VAL A 450 5.81 -7.85 11.37
C VAL A 450 7.10 -8.68 11.41
N LYS A 451 6.96 -9.98 11.22
CA LYS A 451 8.10 -10.87 11.06
C LYS A 451 8.68 -10.74 9.65
N PHE A 452 9.94 -11.07 9.52
CA PHE A 452 10.67 -10.99 8.24
C PHE A 452 9.95 -11.73 7.10
N ASP A 453 9.37 -12.86 7.38
CA ASP A 453 8.65 -13.72 6.43
C ASP A 453 7.14 -13.41 6.32
N GLU A 454 6.64 -12.38 7.00
CA GLU A 454 5.23 -12.01 6.91
C GLU A 454 4.99 -11.09 5.72
N PRO A 455 4.04 -11.43 4.83
CA PRO A 455 3.62 -10.52 3.77
C PRO A 455 2.91 -9.31 4.37
N ILE A 456 3.23 -8.13 3.83
CA ILE A 456 2.64 -6.85 4.23
C ILE A 456 2.28 -6.02 3.00
N GLY A 457 1.52 -4.98 3.23
CA GLY A 457 1.23 -3.95 2.25
C GLY A 457 -0.03 -4.18 1.45
N PRO A 458 -0.35 -3.26 0.55
CA PRO A 458 -1.39 -3.46 -0.44
C PRO A 458 -1.05 -4.64 -1.35
N HIS A 459 -2.08 -5.36 -1.80
CA HIS A 459 -1.89 -6.34 -2.84
C HIS A 459 -1.59 -5.62 -4.19
N PRO A 460 -0.66 -6.10 -5.01
CA PRO A 460 -0.30 -5.46 -6.28
C PRO A 460 -1.49 -5.14 -7.18
N GLU A 461 -2.47 -6.04 -7.28
CA GLU A 461 -3.66 -5.82 -8.09
C GLU A 461 -4.59 -4.72 -7.54
N GLN A 462 -4.56 -4.44 -6.23
CA GLN A 462 -5.26 -3.29 -5.65
C GLN A 462 -4.61 -1.98 -6.10
N ILE A 463 -3.28 -1.93 -6.16
CA ILE A 463 -2.52 -0.79 -6.70
C ILE A 463 -2.91 -0.54 -8.16
N ARG A 464 -3.02 -1.60 -8.98
CA ARG A 464 -3.48 -1.50 -10.38
C ARG A 464 -4.86 -0.87 -10.48
N VAL A 465 -5.83 -1.34 -9.70
CA VAL A 465 -7.20 -0.79 -9.71
C VAL A 465 -7.20 0.68 -9.32
N LEU A 466 -6.47 1.07 -8.25
CA LEU A 466 -6.37 2.48 -7.84
C LEU A 466 -5.72 3.36 -8.91
N THR A 467 -4.68 2.85 -9.58
CA THR A 467 -4.01 3.56 -10.67
C THR A 467 -4.98 3.81 -11.82
N TYR A 468 -5.74 2.81 -12.23
CA TYR A 468 -6.76 2.95 -13.29
C TYR A 468 -7.88 3.91 -12.91
N LEU A 469 -8.32 3.90 -11.64
CA LEU A 469 -9.29 4.88 -11.12
C LEU A 469 -8.74 6.30 -11.17
N SER A 470 -7.45 6.47 -10.86
CA SER A 470 -6.78 7.76 -10.98
C SER A 470 -6.74 8.27 -12.43
N LEU A 471 -6.39 7.41 -13.39
CA LEU A 471 -6.41 7.75 -14.82
C LEU A 471 -7.82 8.13 -15.28
N ALA A 472 -8.82 7.33 -14.90
CA ALA A 472 -10.22 7.55 -15.24
C ALA A 472 -10.79 8.85 -14.64
N ALA A 473 -10.29 9.30 -13.50
CA ALA A 473 -10.69 10.57 -12.88
C ALA A 473 -10.17 11.80 -13.65
N GLY A 474 -9.38 11.60 -14.70
CA GLY A 474 -8.83 12.69 -15.51
C GLY A 474 -7.62 13.37 -14.88
N ASN A 475 -6.91 12.68 -14.00
CA ASN A 475 -5.64 13.15 -13.44
C ASN A 475 -4.57 13.24 -14.53
N ARG A 476 -3.70 14.25 -14.46
CA ARG A 476 -2.60 14.50 -15.41
C ARG A 476 -1.24 14.03 -14.86
N GLY A 477 -1.29 13.25 -13.80
CA GLY A 477 -0.17 12.58 -13.19
C GLY A 477 -0.66 11.63 -12.11
N ILE A 478 0.24 10.72 -11.73
CA ILE A 478 0.04 9.78 -10.64
C ILE A 478 1.15 10.00 -9.63
N GLY A 479 0.79 10.07 -8.36
CA GLY A 479 1.71 10.02 -7.25
C GLY A 479 1.58 8.68 -6.53
N TYR A 480 2.68 7.97 -6.31
CA TYR A 480 2.70 6.78 -5.48
C TYR A 480 3.16 7.13 -4.07
N TRP A 481 2.40 6.71 -3.08
CA TRP A 481 2.68 6.96 -1.67
C TRP A 481 3.01 5.66 -0.96
N SER A 482 4.26 5.32 -0.76
CA SER A 482 5.56 5.87 -1.13
C SER A 482 6.45 4.73 -1.64
N ASP A 483 7.76 4.95 -1.77
CA ASP A 483 8.72 3.91 -2.13
C ASP A 483 9.15 3.05 -0.93
N ARG A 484 8.55 3.26 0.24
CA ARG A 484 8.91 2.58 1.48
C ARG A 484 8.86 1.06 1.33
N PHE A 485 9.99 0.42 1.61
CA PHE A 485 10.20 -1.03 1.50
C PHE A 485 10.06 -1.64 0.09
N LEU A 486 9.98 -0.87 -0.98
CA LEU A 486 9.83 -1.43 -2.33
C LEU A 486 11.07 -2.23 -2.78
N ALA A 487 12.26 -1.84 -2.35
CA ALA A 487 13.48 -2.61 -2.62
C ALA A 487 13.59 -3.90 -1.79
N ASN A 488 12.81 -4.03 -0.70
CA ASN A 488 12.84 -5.19 0.14
C ASN A 488 12.25 -6.42 -0.57
N SER A 489 13.01 -7.49 -0.65
CA SER A 489 12.62 -8.70 -1.39
C SER A 489 11.40 -9.42 -0.81
N HIS A 490 11.14 -9.29 0.49
CA HIS A 490 10.03 -9.98 1.16
C HIS A 490 8.79 -9.09 1.32
N GLN A 491 8.99 -7.81 1.54
CA GLN A 491 7.92 -6.90 1.94
C GLN A 491 7.41 -5.99 0.82
N GLY A 492 8.19 -5.69 -0.21
CA GLY A 492 7.84 -4.66 -1.19
C GLY A 492 8.04 -5.02 -2.65
N ARG A 493 8.83 -6.05 -2.96
CA ARG A 493 9.21 -6.36 -4.33
C ARG A 493 8.05 -6.62 -5.28
N ASP A 494 7.02 -7.33 -4.83
CA ASP A 494 5.82 -7.60 -5.64
C ASP A 494 5.10 -6.30 -6.04
N ARG A 495 5.10 -5.30 -5.16
CA ARG A 495 4.54 -3.96 -5.44
C ARG A 495 5.43 -3.19 -6.39
N LEU A 496 6.76 -3.24 -6.23
CA LEU A 496 7.71 -2.64 -7.17
C LEU A 496 7.53 -3.19 -8.58
N LEU A 497 7.37 -4.51 -8.70
CA LEU A 497 7.12 -5.17 -9.98
C LEU A 497 5.81 -4.69 -10.63
N GLU A 498 4.75 -4.50 -9.84
CA GLU A 498 3.49 -3.95 -10.34
C GLU A 498 3.64 -2.49 -10.79
N LEU A 499 4.39 -1.66 -10.03
CA LEU A 499 4.68 -0.29 -10.45
C LEU A 499 5.45 -0.25 -11.78
N ALA A 500 6.44 -1.13 -11.95
CA ALA A 500 7.18 -1.23 -13.20
C ALA A 500 6.28 -1.62 -14.38
N LEU A 501 5.38 -2.59 -14.19
CA LEU A 501 4.40 -3.00 -15.19
C LEU A 501 3.42 -1.87 -15.52
N LEU A 502 2.84 -1.23 -14.51
CA LEU A 502 1.89 -0.12 -14.67
C LEU A 502 2.52 1.08 -15.37
N ASN A 503 3.71 1.48 -14.94
CA ASN A 503 4.39 2.63 -15.52
C ASN A 503 4.78 2.38 -16.98
N THR A 504 5.19 1.15 -17.34
CA THR A 504 5.45 0.75 -18.72
C THR A 504 4.17 0.84 -19.57
N GLU A 505 3.05 0.42 -19.05
CA GLU A 505 1.75 0.50 -19.71
C GLU A 505 1.28 1.95 -19.89
N ILE A 506 1.42 2.77 -18.86
CA ILE A 506 1.05 4.19 -18.87
C ILE A 506 1.93 4.97 -19.86
N GLU A 507 3.23 4.64 -19.98
CA GLU A 507 4.12 5.25 -20.97
C GLU A 507 3.56 5.15 -22.41
N MET A 508 2.97 4.01 -22.77
CA MET A 508 2.31 3.84 -24.06
C MET A 508 1.02 4.66 -24.16
N LEU A 509 0.26 4.77 -23.06
CA LEU A 509 -1.03 5.46 -23.02
C LEU A 509 -0.90 6.99 -22.89
N LYS A 510 0.28 7.52 -22.52
CA LYS A 510 0.53 8.94 -22.29
C LYS A 510 -0.02 9.87 -23.40
N PRO A 511 0.18 9.59 -24.70
CA PRO A 511 -0.28 10.49 -25.74
C PRO A 511 -1.81 10.69 -25.71
N LEU A 512 -2.55 9.63 -25.35
CA LEU A 512 -4.01 9.69 -25.22
C LEU A 512 -4.42 10.42 -23.95
N LEU A 513 -3.75 10.15 -22.84
CA LEU A 513 -4.04 10.77 -21.54
C LEU A 513 -3.77 12.29 -21.54
N LEU A 514 -2.70 12.73 -22.23
CA LEU A 514 -2.30 14.13 -22.29
C LEU A 514 -3.11 14.94 -23.32
N SER A 515 -3.67 14.31 -24.36
CA SER A 515 -4.52 14.97 -25.35
C SER A 515 -5.99 15.02 -24.96
N ALA A 516 -6.42 14.28 -23.95
CA ALA A 516 -7.78 14.30 -23.47
C ALA A 516 -8.10 15.63 -22.73
N ASN A 517 -9.19 16.27 -23.09
CA ASN A 517 -9.59 17.55 -22.51
C ASN A 517 -10.58 17.39 -21.35
N ASP A 518 -11.38 16.34 -21.39
CA ASP A 518 -12.45 16.11 -20.43
C ASP A 518 -12.18 14.91 -19.52
N PRO A 519 -12.76 14.88 -18.30
CA PRO A 519 -12.75 13.68 -17.49
C PRO A 519 -13.46 12.51 -18.19
N ALA A 520 -13.12 11.30 -17.82
CA ALA A 520 -13.72 10.12 -18.42
C ALA A 520 -15.25 10.07 -18.19
N LYS A 521 -15.94 9.61 -19.23
CA LYS A 521 -17.36 9.26 -19.11
C LYS A 521 -17.47 7.79 -18.70
N TRP A 522 -18.16 7.53 -17.60
CA TRP A 522 -18.38 6.17 -17.11
C TRP A 522 -19.57 5.50 -17.80
N LEU A 523 -19.35 4.26 -18.21
CA LEU A 523 -20.35 3.39 -18.84
C LEU A 523 -20.55 2.14 -18.00
N GLY A 524 -21.78 1.60 -17.99
CA GLY A 524 -22.05 0.26 -17.53
C GLY A 524 -21.51 -0.77 -18.54
N THR A 525 -21.32 -1.99 -18.08
CA THR A 525 -20.93 -3.14 -18.90
C THR A 525 -21.93 -4.27 -18.77
N SER A 526 -21.69 -5.40 -19.42
CA SER A 526 -22.52 -6.61 -19.23
C SER A 526 -22.43 -7.21 -17.82
N HIS A 527 -21.48 -6.75 -17.00
CA HIS A 527 -21.31 -7.18 -15.61
C HIS A 527 -21.53 -6.00 -14.65
N PRO A 528 -22.43 -6.13 -13.64
CA PRO A 528 -22.84 -5.00 -12.79
C PRO A 528 -21.70 -4.38 -11.97
N ASN A 529 -20.68 -5.17 -11.63
CA ASN A 529 -19.54 -4.73 -10.84
C ASN A 529 -18.35 -4.20 -11.68
N VAL A 530 -18.50 -4.11 -12.99
CA VAL A 530 -17.48 -3.56 -13.88
C VAL A 530 -18.02 -2.32 -14.56
N HIS A 531 -17.34 -1.20 -14.35
CA HIS A 531 -17.61 0.04 -15.04
C HIS A 531 -16.45 0.37 -15.97
N ALA A 532 -16.76 0.91 -17.15
CA ALA A 532 -15.77 1.31 -18.13
C ALA A 532 -15.68 2.83 -18.21
N ALA A 533 -14.50 3.38 -17.99
CA ALA A 533 -14.23 4.80 -18.21
C ALA A 533 -13.83 5.00 -19.67
N VAL A 534 -14.45 5.95 -20.35
CA VAL A 534 -14.13 6.34 -21.73
C VAL A 534 -13.49 7.71 -21.74
N ILE A 535 -12.23 7.76 -22.10
CA ILE A 535 -11.43 8.96 -22.25
C ILE A 535 -11.34 9.26 -23.76
N ARG A 536 -11.76 10.45 -24.14
CA ARG A 536 -11.74 10.90 -25.53
C ARG A 536 -10.48 11.73 -25.80
N SER A 537 -9.68 11.32 -26.72
CA SER A 537 -8.65 12.10 -27.38
C SER A 537 -9.19 12.62 -28.73
N GLU A 538 -8.44 13.42 -29.46
CA GLU A 538 -8.91 14.09 -30.70
C GLU A 538 -9.59 13.10 -31.67
N ASN A 539 -8.91 12.02 -32.05
CA ASN A 539 -9.40 11.04 -33.02
C ASN A 539 -9.43 9.60 -32.46
N GLU A 540 -9.22 9.43 -31.16
CA GLU A 540 -9.03 8.14 -30.53
C GLU A 540 -9.83 8.07 -29.23
N LEU A 541 -10.13 6.86 -28.80
CA LEU A 541 -10.77 6.60 -27.50
C LEU A 541 -9.93 5.63 -26.70
N LEU A 542 -9.71 5.96 -25.43
CA LEU A 542 -9.16 5.05 -24.45
C LEU A 542 -10.30 4.57 -23.54
N VAL A 543 -10.51 3.26 -23.49
CA VAL A 543 -11.53 2.63 -22.67
C VAL A 543 -10.86 1.83 -21.57
N LEU A 544 -11.18 2.17 -20.33
CA LEU A 544 -10.62 1.59 -19.13
C LEU A 544 -11.72 0.88 -18.33
N PRO A 545 -12.04 -0.40 -18.60
CA PRO A 545 -12.90 -1.17 -17.71
C PRO A 545 -12.17 -1.45 -16.41
N VAL A 546 -12.89 -1.28 -15.28
CA VAL A 546 -12.36 -1.46 -13.92
C VAL A 546 -13.38 -2.24 -13.10
N TRP A 547 -12.91 -3.22 -12.33
CA TRP A 547 -13.70 -3.93 -11.35
C TRP A 547 -13.89 -3.06 -10.10
N LEU A 548 -15.15 -2.85 -9.72
CA LEU A 548 -15.56 -2.04 -8.56
C LEU A 548 -16.49 -2.82 -7.62
N GLY A 549 -16.42 -4.14 -7.69
CA GLY A 549 -17.27 -5.00 -6.89
C GLY A 549 -16.98 -4.88 -5.38
N PRO A 550 -17.95 -5.28 -4.56
CA PRO A 550 -17.86 -5.15 -3.11
C PRO A 550 -16.61 -5.82 -2.54
N GLY A 551 -15.95 -5.15 -1.60
CA GLY A 551 -14.81 -5.67 -0.87
C GLY A 551 -13.51 -5.75 -1.66
N THR A 552 -13.42 -5.18 -2.87
CA THR A 552 -12.18 -5.18 -3.67
C THR A 552 -11.07 -4.38 -3.00
N GLN A 553 -11.40 -3.41 -2.16
CA GLN A 553 -10.43 -2.67 -1.34
C GLN A 553 -9.79 -3.51 -0.22
N TYR A 554 -10.34 -4.68 0.12
CA TYR A 554 -9.79 -5.58 1.12
C TYR A 554 -9.05 -6.76 0.49
N THR A 555 -9.63 -7.31 -0.57
CA THR A 555 -9.06 -8.40 -1.35
C THR A 555 -9.37 -8.20 -2.84
N PRO A 556 -8.52 -8.70 -3.76
CA PRO A 556 -8.82 -8.69 -5.18
C PRO A 556 -10.13 -9.44 -5.50
N ALA A 557 -10.71 -9.14 -6.65
CA ALA A 557 -11.89 -9.84 -7.16
C ALA A 557 -11.63 -11.34 -7.37
N SER A 558 -12.68 -12.17 -7.25
CA SER A 558 -12.56 -13.61 -7.16
C SER A 558 -11.99 -14.29 -8.41
N ALA A 559 -12.42 -13.92 -9.61
CA ALA A 559 -11.98 -14.59 -10.84
C ALA A 559 -12.10 -13.66 -12.05
N ALA A 560 -11.54 -14.09 -13.17
CA ALA A 560 -11.75 -13.41 -14.44
C ALA A 560 -13.22 -13.53 -14.89
N ILE A 561 -13.72 -12.48 -15.51
CA ILE A 561 -15.02 -12.47 -16.16
C ILE A 561 -14.83 -12.92 -17.62
N ALA A 562 -15.53 -13.95 -18.00
CA ALA A 562 -15.53 -14.40 -19.38
C ALA A 562 -16.49 -13.54 -20.22
N ASN A 563 -16.06 -13.19 -21.43
CA ASN A 563 -16.85 -12.49 -22.45
C ASN A 563 -17.52 -11.20 -21.94
N LEU A 564 -16.74 -10.36 -21.24
CA LEU A 564 -17.21 -9.04 -20.82
C LEU A 564 -17.52 -8.16 -22.03
N ARG A 565 -18.80 -7.72 -22.16
CA ARG A 565 -19.23 -6.84 -23.25
C ARG A 565 -19.34 -5.40 -22.78
N ILE A 566 -18.85 -4.48 -23.64
CA ILE A 566 -18.88 -3.04 -23.39
C ILE A 566 -19.37 -2.37 -24.67
N THR A 567 -20.45 -1.57 -24.58
CA THR A 567 -20.93 -0.75 -25.70
C THR A 567 -20.36 0.66 -25.56
N VAL A 568 -19.44 1.00 -26.47
CA VAL A 568 -18.73 2.29 -26.47
C VAL A 568 -19.39 3.23 -27.46
N PRO A 569 -19.95 4.38 -27.01
CA PRO A 569 -20.62 5.33 -27.88
C PRO A 569 -19.61 6.19 -28.68
N LEU A 570 -20.04 6.67 -29.81
CA LEU A 570 -19.32 7.65 -30.63
C LEU A 570 -17.90 7.21 -31.03
N VAL A 571 -17.72 5.92 -31.31
CA VAL A 571 -16.46 5.40 -31.87
C VAL A 571 -16.35 5.83 -33.34
N PRO A 572 -15.23 6.44 -33.79
CA PRO A 572 -15.01 6.80 -35.19
C PRO A 572 -15.17 5.57 -36.12
N ASP A 573 -15.70 5.78 -37.33
CA ASP A 573 -16.06 4.67 -38.25
C ASP A 573 -14.86 3.78 -38.63
N ALA A 574 -13.70 4.37 -38.86
CA ALA A 574 -12.48 3.63 -39.23
C ALA A 574 -11.69 3.09 -38.02
N ALA A 575 -12.09 3.41 -36.78
CA ALA A 575 -11.33 2.99 -35.60
C ALA A 575 -11.65 1.55 -35.20
N ILE A 576 -10.61 0.77 -34.93
CA ILE A 576 -10.67 -0.60 -34.43
C ILE A 576 -10.09 -0.68 -33.03
N PRO A 577 -10.57 -1.62 -32.18
CA PRO A 577 -10.15 -1.75 -30.79
C PRO A 577 -8.88 -2.59 -30.64
N TRP A 578 -7.95 -2.10 -29.82
CA TRP A 578 -6.70 -2.77 -29.47
C TRP A 578 -6.59 -2.91 -27.96
N LEU A 579 -6.30 -4.11 -27.49
CA LEU A 579 -5.93 -4.37 -26.10
C LEU A 579 -4.44 -4.05 -25.93
N VAL A 580 -4.14 -3.14 -25.00
CA VAL A 580 -2.78 -2.69 -24.70
C VAL A 580 -2.34 -3.30 -23.37
N THR A 581 -1.19 -3.96 -23.38
CA THR A 581 -0.51 -4.48 -22.19
C THR A 581 0.98 -4.14 -22.24
N PRO A 582 1.72 -4.16 -21.14
CA PRO A 582 3.15 -3.88 -21.17
C PRO A 582 3.98 -4.91 -21.96
N ALA A 583 3.42 -6.10 -22.26
CA ALA A 583 4.10 -7.14 -23.03
C ALA A 583 3.58 -7.31 -24.46
N GLY A 584 2.48 -6.67 -24.84
CA GLY A 584 1.94 -6.81 -26.19
C GLY A 584 0.74 -5.91 -26.47
N VAL A 585 0.53 -5.61 -27.75
CA VAL A 585 -0.62 -4.87 -28.27
C VAL A 585 -1.35 -5.73 -29.29
N THR A 586 -2.58 -6.11 -28.95
CA THR A 586 -3.34 -7.12 -29.69
C THR A 586 -4.69 -6.56 -30.13
N GLU A 587 -5.04 -6.77 -31.40
CA GLU A 587 -6.39 -6.44 -31.90
C GLU A 587 -7.46 -7.26 -31.15
N LEU A 588 -8.51 -6.59 -30.67
CA LEU A 588 -9.69 -7.24 -30.15
C LEU A 588 -10.61 -7.66 -31.30
N LYS A 589 -10.63 -8.94 -31.58
CA LYS A 589 -11.50 -9.52 -32.61
C LYS A 589 -12.94 -9.70 -32.08
N GLY A 590 -13.94 -9.67 -32.98
CA GLY A 590 -15.32 -9.90 -32.60
C GLY A 590 -16.10 -8.67 -32.12
N TRP A 591 -15.60 -7.48 -32.37
CA TRP A 591 -16.35 -6.25 -32.16
C TRP A 591 -17.39 -6.05 -33.28
N ARG A 592 -18.47 -5.32 -32.98
CA ARG A 592 -19.53 -5.01 -33.94
C ARG A 592 -20.18 -3.66 -33.67
N ARG A 593 -20.68 -3.02 -34.72
CA ARG A 593 -21.51 -1.84 -34.59
C ARG A 593 -22.92 -2.23 -34.16
N VAL A 594 -23.44 -1.54 -33.15
CA VAL A 594 -24.76 -1.78 -32.58
C VAL A 594 -25.48 -0.46 -32.35
N ALA A 595 -26.78 -0.52 -32.11
CA ALA A 595 -27.52 0.66 -31.67
C ALA A 595 -26.88 1.20 -30.36
N GLY A 596 -26.47 2.49 -30.37
CA GLY A 596 -25.80 3.13 -29.25
C GLY A 596 -24.27 3.14 -29.29
N GLY A 597 -23.60 2.49 -30.26
CA GLY A 597 -22.16 2.56 -30.41
C GLY A 597 -21.48 1.32 -30.99
N THR A 598 -20.30 1.01 -30.51
CA THR A 598 -19.55 -0.18 -30.88
C THR A 598 -19.48 -1.09 -29.67
N GLU A 599 -20.01 -2.30 -29.79
CA GLU A 599 -19.89 -3.35 -28.81
C GLU A 599 -18.56 -4.08 -29.02
N ILE A 600 -17.76 -4.18 -27.96
CA ILE A 600 -16.55 -5.00 -27.87
C ILE A 600 -16.76 -6.10 -26.87
N THR A 601 -16.08 -7.21 -27.07
CA THR A 601 -16.06 -8.34 -26.14
C THR A 601 -14.63 -8.62 -25.72
N LEU A 602 -14.38 -8.57 -24.42
CA LEU A 602 -13.14 -9.05 -23.81
C LEU A 602 -13.35 -10.54 -23.49
N PRO A 603 -12.61 -11.47 -24.11
CA PRO A 603 -12.76 -12.90 -23.84
C PRO A 603 -12.51 -13.23 -22.36
N GLU A 604 -11.52 -12.57 -21.77
CA GLU A 604 -11.15 -12.67 -20.37
C GLU A 604 -10.85 -11.29 -19.81
N PHE A 605 -11.51 -10.93 -18.74
CA PHE A 605 -11.28 -9.68 -18.03
C PHE A 605 -10.98 -9.97 -16.57
N ASP A 606 -9.82 -9.50 -16.10
CA ASP A 606 -9.40 -9.64 -14.70
C ASP A 606 -9.96 -8.49 -13.84
N LEU A 607 -9.19 -7.45 -13.59
CA LEU A 607 -9.56 -6.35 -12.70
C LEU A 607 -9.56 -4.99 -13.40
N ALA A 608 -8.67 -4.80 -14.36
CA ALA A 608 -8.54 -3.58 -15.14
C ALA A 608 -7.86 -3.91 -16.48
N ALA A 609 -8.23 -3.18 -17.53
CA ALA A 609 -7.63 -3.32 -18.85
C ALA A 609 -7.61 -1.98 -19.58
N ALA A 610 -6.68 -1.80 -20.54
CA ALA A 610 -6.61 -0.65 -21.40
C ALA A 610 -6.95 -1.06 -22.84
N ILE A 611 -7.98 -0.44 -23.41
CA ILE A 611 -8.44 -0.68 -24.77
C ILE A 611 -8.39 0.64 -25.53
N VAL A 612 -7.71 0.64 -26.67
CA VAL A 612 -7.56 1.83 -27.50
C VAL A 612 -8.28 1.63 -28.81
N PHE A 613 -9.19 2.53 -29.14
CA PHE A 613 -9.79 2.63 -30.46
C PHE A 613 -9.01 3.64 -31.29
N THR A 614 -8.44 3.20 -32.38
CA THR A 614 -7.66 4.05 -33.29
C THR A 614 -7.84 3.62 -34.75
N SER A 615 -7.76 4.60 -35.63
CA SER A 615 -7.69 4.40 -37.08
C SER A 615 -6.25 4.54 -37.62
N ASP A 616 -5.28 4.80 -36.76
CA ASP A 616 -3.87 4.95 -37.12
C ASP A 616 -3.17 3.58 -37.29
N LEU A 617 -3.42 2.96 -38.44
CA LEU A 617 -2.91 1.64 -38.85
C LEU A 617 -1.75 1.71 -39.84
N LYS A 618 -1.13 2.88 -39.97
CA LYS A 618 0.02 3.07 -40.88
C LYS A 618 1.22 2.26 -40.40
N LEU A 619 2.15 1.93 -41.32
CA LEU A 619 3.38 1.20 -41.02
C LEU A 619 4.27 1.95 -40.01
N ASP A 620 4.20 3.27 -39.98
CA ASP A 620 4.84 4.15 -39.01
C ASP A 620 3.88 4.65 -37.94
N GLY A 621 2.67 4.09 -37.87
CA GLY A 621 1.60 4.47 -36.95
C GLY A 621 1.86 4.07 -35.52
N LYS A 622 1.02 4.57 -34.62
CA LYS A 622 1.13 4.36 -33.17
C LYS A 622 1.09 2.87 -32.80
N ILE A 623 0.19 2.10 -33.39
CA ILE A 623 0.02 0.67 -33.09
C ILE A 623 1.28 -0.11 -33.44
N VAL A 624 1.84 0.11 -34.62
CA VAL A 624 3.06 -0.58 -35.06
C VAL A 624 4.24 -0.22 -34.15
N ARG A 625 4.41 1.07 -33.81
CA ARG A 625 5.44 1.49 -32.84
C ARG A 625 5.29 0.84 -31.48
N TRP A 626 4.05 0.69 -30.98
CA TRP A 626 3.79 0.02 -29.72
C TRP A 626 4.03 -1.50 -29.79
N GLN A 627 3.67 -2.15 -30.90
CA GLN A 627 3.98 -3.56 -31.15
C GLN A 627 5.49 -3.80 -31.21
N ASP A 628 6.23 -2.94 -31.90
CA ASP A 628 7.69 -3.02 -31.96
C ASP A 628 8.33 -2.73 -30.59
N HIS A 629 7.80 -1.75 -29.86
CA HIS A 629 8.26 -1.43 -28.50
C HIS A 629 8.08 -2.62 -27.55
N THR A 630 6.90 -3.24 -27.56
CA THR A 630 6.61 -4.41 -26.71
C THR A 630 7.40 -5.64 -27.17
N ARG A 631 7.57 -5.84 -28.46
CA ARG A 631 8.27 -7.01 -29.00
C ARG A 631 9.78 -6.97 -28.79
N TYR A 632 10.41 -5.80 -28.97
CA TYR A 632 11.88 -5.70 -29.08
C TYR A 632 12.54 -4.95 -27.92
N ARG A 633 11.78 -4.26 -27.04
CA ARG A 633 12.34 -3.43 -25.98
C ARG A 633 11.89 -3.83 -24.58
N VAL A 634 10.59 -3.88 -24.32
CA VAL A 634 10.07 -4.01 -22.96
C VAL A 634 9.36 -5.34 -22.66
N GLY A 635 8.95 -6.10 -23.69
CA GLY A 635 8.12 -7.30 -23.51
C GLY A 635 8.81 -8.40 -22.70
N GLU A 636 10.11 -8.60 -22.90
CA GLU A 636 10.90 -9.54 -22.10
C GLU A 636 10.89 -9.17 -20.63
N LEU A 637 11.19 -7.91 -20.30
CA LEU A 637 11.17 -7.41 -18.93
C LEU A 637 9.78 -7.49 -18.33
N ALA A 638 8.75 -7.11 -19.08
CA ALA A 638 7.36 -7.18 -18.59
C ALA A 638 6.93 -8.64 -18.30
N ALA A 639 7.30 -9.58 -19.16
CA ALA A 639 7.04 -11.00 -18.93
C ALA A 639 7.82 -11.53 -17.72
N GLN A 640 9.08 -11.13 -17.56
CA GLN A 640 9.89 -11.49 -16.40
C GLN A 640 9.28 -10.96 -15.10
N TRP A 641 8.91 -9.68 -15.05
CA TRP A 641 8.30 -9.05 -13.88
C TRP A 641 6.97 -9.70 -13.50
N ALA A 642 6.11 -9.98 -14.48
CA ALA A 642 4.83 -10.62 -14.24
C ALA A 642 5.00 -12.05 -13.71
N ARG A 643 5.96 -12.83 -14.25
CA ARG A 643 6.28 -14.18 -13.74
C ARG A 643 6.78 -14.14 -12.31
N GLN A 644 7.73 -13.26 -12.01
CA GLN A 644 8.24 -13.12 -10.67
C GLN A 644 7.14 -12.70 -9.69
N GLN A 645 6.29 -11.75 -10.07
CA GLN A 645 5.15 -11.33 -9.26
C GLN A 645 4.19 -12.51 -8.99
N ALA A 646 3.88 -13.33 -10.01
CA ALA A 646 2.99 -14.47 -9.86
C ALA A 646 3.54 -15.50 -8.85
N ILE A 647 4.85 -15.77 -8.88
CA ILE A 647 5.53 -16.66 -7.92
C ILE A 647 5.43 -16.08 -6.51
N GLU A 648 5.74 -14.81 -6.33
CA GLU A 648 5.67 -14.16 -5.01
C GLU A 648 4.25 -14.15 -4.44
N GLN A 649 3.24 -13.85 -5.28
CA GLN A 649 1.84 -13.87 -4.86
C GLN A 649 1.38 -15.29 -4.49
N TYR A 650 1.80 -16.31 -5.24
CA TYR A 650 1.52 -17.70 -4.90
C TYR A 650 2.05 -18.05 -3.51
N ASN A 651 3.32 -17.75 -3.24
CA ASN A 651 3.96 -18.05 -1.97
C ASN A 651 3.33 -17.29 -0.80
N LYS A 652 3.06 -15.99 -0.96
CA LYS A 652 2.40 -15.16 0.05
C LYS A 652 0.99 -15.65 0.38
N ALA A 653 0.21 -16.02 -0.64
CA ALA A 653 -1.15 -16.53 -0.44
C ALA A 653 -1.14 -17.89 0.27
N LEU A 654 -0.25 -18.80 -0.13
CA LEU A 654 -0.07 -20.10 0.52
C LEU A 654 0.31 -19.95 2.00
N LEU A 655 1.33 -19.14 2.29
CA LEU A 655 1.79 -18.88 3.65
C LEU A 655 0.67 -18.28 4.52
N THR A 656 -0.04 -17.29 4.00
CA THR A 656 -1.12 -16.65 4.74
C THR A 656 -2.28 -17.62 5.01
N HIS A 657 -2.68 -18.42 4.00
CA HIS A 657 -3.70 -19.45 4.15
C HIS A 657 -3.32 -20.49 5.22
N GLN A 658 -2.08 -20.97 5.23
CA GLN A 658 -1.58 -21.86 6.27
C GLN A 658 -1.65 -21.24 7.67
N LYS A 659 -1.30 -19.96 7.79
CA LYS A 659 -1.42 -19.21 9.06
C LYS A 659 -2.91 -19.03 9.48
N ILE A 660 -3.81 -18.82 8.53
CA ILE A 660 -5.27 -18.76 8.79
C ILE A 660 -5.75 -20.07 9.42
N ILE A 661 -5.38 -21.23 8.84
CA ILE A 661 -5.75 -22.55 9.38
C ILE A 661 -5.15 -22.75 10.78
N ALA A 662 -3.87 -22.44 10.96
CA ALA A 662 -3.19 -22.54 12.26
C ALA A 662 -3.86 -21.65 13.33
N ALA A 663 -4.37 -20.49 12.94
CA ALA A 663 -5.13 -19.59 13.81
C ALA A 663 -6.58 -20.04 14.06
N GLY A 664 -7.00 -21.19 13.53
CA GLY A 664 -8.35 -21.76 13.71
C GLY A 664 -9.38 -21.31 12.69
N GLY A 665 -8.94 -20.74 11.57
CA GLY A 665 -9.78 -20.52 10.39
C GLY A 665 -10.22 -21.84 9.73
N PRO A 666 -11.25 -21.82 8.89
CA PRO A 666 -11.76 -23.02 8.24
C PRO A 666 -10.82 -23.50 7.13
N GLU A 667 -10.70 -24.81 7.01
CA GLU A 667 -10.05 -25.42 5.84
C GLU A 667 -10.96 -25.28 4.61
N LEU A 668 -10.41 -24.82 3.49
CA LEU A 668 -11.15 -24.66 2.24
C LEU A 668 -10.90 -25.89 1.34
N PRO A 669 -11.94 -26.65 0.97
CA PRO A 669 -11.78 -27.90 0.21
C PRO A 669 -11.09 -27.74 -1.15
N GLU A 670 -11.23 -26.57 -1.78
CA GLU A 670 -10.69 -26.30 -3.12
C GLU A 670 -9.25 -25.78 -3.12
N THR A 671 -8.62 -25.57 -1.95
CA THR A 671 -7.28 -24.96 -1.84
C THR A 671 -6.24 -25.68 -2.68
N GLY A 672 -6.16 -27.01 -2.56
CA GLY A 672 -5.18 -27.80 -3.31
C GLY A 672 -5.34 -27.67 -4.82
N SER A 673 -6.58 -27.70 -5.32
CA SER A 673 -6.86 -27.53 -6.76
C SER A 673 -6.58 -26.12 -7.27
N LEU A 674 -6.86 -25.09 -6.46
CA LEU A 674 -6.57 -23.70 -6.81
C LEU A 674 -5.05 -23.46 -6.89
N LEU A 675 -4.30 -23.93 -5.91
CA LEU A 675 -2.83 -23.81 -5.89
C LEU A 675 -2.18 -24.61 -7.03
N ALA A 676 -2.68 -25.81 -7.34
CA ALA A 676 -2.19 -26.57 -8.49
C ALA A 676 -2.40 -25.85 -9.82
N ARG A 677 -3.56 -25.25 -10.04
CA ARG A 677 -3.87 -24.43 -11.24
C ARG A 677 -3.01 -23.18 -11.33
N ALA A 678 -2.74 -22.53 -10.21
CA ALA A 678 -1.81 -21.40 -10.17
C ALA A 678 -0.42 -21.83 -10.60
N ARG A 679 0.09 -22.93 -10.04
CA ARG A 679 1.40 -23.49 -10.36
C ARG A 679 1.50 -23.89 -11.82
N GLU A 680 0.52 -24.56 -12.37
CA GLU A 680 0.48 -24.91 -13.80
C GLU A 680 0.61 -23.69 -14.70
N SER A 681 -0.10 -22.58 -14.39
CA SER A 681 0.02 -21.33 -15.16
C SER A 681 1.39 -20.69 -15.00
N ILE A 682 2.02 -20.74 -13.83
CA ILE A 682 3.39 -20.29 -13.61
C ILE A 682 4.37 -21.09 -14.45
N ASP A 683 4.22 -22.42 -14.50
CA ASP A 683 5.08 -23.30 -15.27
C ASP A 683 4.90 -23.07 -16.78
N ARG A 684 3.67 -22.92 -17.30
CA ARG A 684 3.42 -22.53 -18.68
C ARG A 684 4.00 -21.16 -19.02
N SER A 685 3.91 -20.21 -18.10
CA SER A 685 4.54 -18.89 -18.29
C SER A 685 6.05 -19.01 -18.46
N ARG A 686 6.70 -19.94 -17.74
CA ARG A 686 8.14 -20.22 -17.90
C ARG A 686 8.42 -20.77 -19.30
N GLU A 687 7.66 -21.76 -19.75
CA GLU A 687 7.83 -22.38 -21.09
C GLU A 687 7.72 -21.34 -22.21
N PHE A 688 6.70 -20.48 -22.15
CA PHE A 688 6.56 -19.39 -23.12
C PHE A 688 7.73 -18.39 -23.05
N PHE A 689 8.23 -18.08 -21.85
CA PHE A 689 9.35 -17.19 -21.66
C PHE A 689 10.64 -17.77 -22.26
N GLU A 690 10.95 -19.02 -22.01
CA GLU A 690 12.10 -19.73 -22.60
C GLU A 690 12.03 -19.78 -24.13
N ASN A 691 10.82 -19.87 -24.69
CA ASN A 691 10.55 -19.81 -26.13
C ASN A 691 10.47 -18.38 -26.69
N ARG A 692 10.81 -17.34 -25.90
CA ARG A 692 10.77 -15.91 -26.27
C ARG A 692 9.39 -15.41 -26.74
N GLN A 693 8.32 -16.01 -26.24
CA GLN A 693 6.94 -15.62 -26.51
C GLN A 693 6.45 -14.72 -25.36
N TRP A 694 6.97 -13.50 -25.31
CA TRP A 694 6.83 -12.58 -24.17
C TRP A 694 5.38 -12.27 -23.79
N ASP A 695 4.53 -12.00 -24.80
CA ASP A 695 3.10 -11.72 -24.58
C ASP A 695 2.38 -12.93 -23.97
N MET A 696 2.66 -14.15 -24.46
CA MET A 696 2.07 -15.38 -23.92
C MET A 696 2.58 -15.65 -22.50
N ALA A 697 3.88 -15.47 -22.27
CA ALA A 697 4.47 -15.61 -20.93
C ALA A 697 3.84 -14.64 -19.92
N TYR A 698 3.66 -13.38 -20.33
CA TYR A 698 2.98 -12.37 -19.51
C TYR A 698 1.53 -12.78 -19.20
N ARG A 699 0.78 -13.18 -20.20
CA ARG A 699 -0.63 -13.57 -20.03
C ARG A 699 -0.79 -14.77 -19.09
N GLU A 700 0.04 -15.81 -19.25
CA GLU A 700 0.00 -16.98 -18.36
C GLU A 700 0.40 -16.62 -16.93
N ALA A 701 1.39 -15.73 -16.74
CA ALA A 701 1.73 -15.21 -15.41
C ALA A 701 0.55 -14.46 -14.76
N ARG A 702 -0.18 -13.64 -15.53
CA ARG A 702 -1.40 -12.96 -15.03
C ARG A 702 -2.52 -13.95 -14.75
N ARG A 703 -2.67 -15.03 -15.56
CA ARG A 703 -3.65 -16.11 -15.31
C ARG A 703 -3.38 -16.86 -14.01
N ALA A 704 -2.11 -17.05 -13.64
CA ALA A 704 -1.74 -17.69 -12.38
C ALA A 704 -2.33 -16.97 -11.15
N GLN A 705 -2.55 -15.68 -11.23
CA GLN A 705 -3.13 -14.90 -10.13
C GLN A 705 -4.63 -15.15 -9.93
N ARG A 706 -5.34 -15.67 -10.92
CA ARG A 706 -6.80 -15.91 -10.84
C ARG A 706 -7.19 -16.92 -9.76
N PRO A 707 -6.65 -18.14 -9.73
CA PRO A 707 -6.94 -19.07 -8.64
C PRO A 707 -6.44 -18.59 -7.28
N ILE A 708 -5.35 -17.81 -7.24
CA ILE A 708 -4.87 -17.18 -6.00
C ILE A 708 -5.91 -16.18 -5.47
N ARG A 709 -6.48 -15.33 -6.32
CA ARG A 709 -7.56 -14.41 -5.94
C ARG A 709 -8.79 -15.14 -5.41
N VAL A 710 -9.17 -16.27 -6.05
CA VAL A 710 -10.29 -17.10 -5.57
C VAL A 710 -10.03 -17.60 -4.16
N LEU A 711 -8.81 -18.09 -3.87
CA LEU A 711 -8.42 -18.54 -2.55
C LEU A 711 -8.47 -17.41 -1.52
N MET A 712 -7.79 -16.29 -1.82
CA MET A 712 -7.76 -15.11 -0.94
C MET A 712 -9.18 -14.59 -0.64
N ARG A 713 -10.02 -14.55 -1.65
CA ARG A 713 -11.41 -14.09 -1.52
C ARG A 713 -12.24 -15.04 -0.68
N ALA A 714 -12.08 -16.34 -0.86
CA ALA A 714 -12.80 -17.36 -0.09
C ALA A 714 -12.43 -17.32 1.38
N ASP A 715 -11.14 -17.20 1.71
CA ASP A 715 -10.66 -17.01 3.09
C ASP A 715 -11.24 -15.75 3.72
N TRP A 716 -11.23 -14.64 2.98
CA TRP A 716 -11.77 -13.38 3.46
C TRP A 716 -13.29 -13.42 3.65
N GLU A 717 -14.04 -13.97 2.71
CA GLU A 717 -15.51 -14.09 2.82
C GLU A 717 -15.92 -14.94 4.02
N LYS A 718 -15.16 -16.00 4.34
CA LYS A 718 -15.37 -16.78 5.56
C LYS A 718 -15.11 -15.98 6.83
N ALA A 719 -14.06 -15.18 6.84
CA ALA A 719 -13.70 -14.34 7.97
C ALA A 719 -14.75 -13.26 8.27
N ILE A 720 -15.30 -12.64 7.22
CA ILE A 720 -16.29 -11.55 7.42
C ILE A 720 -17.73 -12.04 7.54
N GLN A 721 -18.01 -13.32 7.26
CA GLN A 721 -19.37 -13.89 7.31
C GLN A 721 -20.11 -13.60 8.63
N PRO A 722 -19.48 -13.68 9.83
CA PRO A 722 -20.15 -13.38 11.10
C PRO A 722 -20.19 -11.89 11.44
N LEU A 723 -19.60 -11.01 10.64
CA LEU A 723 -19.53 -9.58 10.91
C LEU A 723 -20.65 -8.82 10.17
N ASP A 724 -21.13 -7.73 10.74
CA ASP A 724 -22.12 -6.86 10.08
C ASP A 724 -21.51 -6.12 8.89
N PHE A 725 -20.21 -5.84 8.95
CA PHE A 725 -19.40 -5.26 7.87
C PHE A 725 -17.91 -5.54 8.10
N PRO A 726 -17.05 -5.52 7.07
CA PRO A 726 -15.66 -5.95 7.21
C PRO A 726 -14.85 -5.20 8.27
N SER A 727 -14.98 -3.88 8.38
CA SER A 727 -14.26 -3.06 9.36
C SER A 727 -14.83 -3.14 10.79
N ALA A 728 -15.85 -3.97 11.02
CA ALA A 728 -16.30 -4.32 12.37
C ALA A 728 -15.17 -4.99 13.17
N SER A 729 -14.30 -5.75 12.52
CA SER A 729 -13.02 -6.23 13.07
C SER A 729 -11.86 -5.45 12.46
N PRO A 730 -10.91 -4.94 13.26
CA PRO A 730 -9.75 -4.21 12.74
C PRO A 730 -8.82 -5.09 11.89
N TYR A 731 -8.92 -6.42 12.00
CA TYR A 731 -8.07 -7.38 11.30
C TYR A 731 -8.70 -7.91 9.99
N ALA A 732 -10.01 -7.74 9.76
CA ALA A 732 -10.69 -8.23 8.56
C ALA A 732 -10.59 -7.28 7.34
N VAL A 733 -9.77 -6.24 7.43
CA VAL A 733 -9.57 -5.23 6.38
C VAL A 733 -8.42 -5.55 5.42
N SER A 734 -7.75 -6.68 5.61
CA SER A 734 -6.71 -7.18 4.71
C SER A 734 -6.63 -8.70 4.78
N PHE A 735 -6.45 -9.35 3.64
CA PHE A 735 -6.21 -10.80 3.59
C PHE A 735 -5.03 -11.22 4.48
N TYR A 736 -3.95 -10.45 4.47
CA TYR A 736 -2.74 -10.75 5.23
C TYR A 736 -2.91 -10.61 6.76
N ALA A 737 -3.94 -9.93 7.22
CA ALA A 737 -4.27 -9.83 8.65
C ALA A 737 -5.28 -10.87 9.14
N LEU A 738 -5.82 -11.71 8.25
CA LEU A 738 -6.82 -12.72 8.61
C LEU A 738 -6.37 -13.74 9.67
N PRO A 739 -5.10 -14.17 9.75
CA PRO A 739 -4.67 -15.00 10.88
C PRO A 739 -4.98 -14.34 12.23
N LYS A 740 -4.67 -13.05 12.39
CA LYS A 740 -5.01 -12.28 13.61
C LYS A 740 -6.51 -12.11 13.79
N HIS A 741 -7.27 -11.99 12.69
CA HIS A 741 -8.74 -11.96 12.76
C HIS A 741 -9.30 -13.24 13.40
N TRP A 742 -8.82 -14.41 13.00
CA TRP A 742 -9.32 -15.68 13.53
C TRP A 742 -8.95 -15.89 15.00
N GLU A 743 -7.78 -15.45 15.44
CA GLU A 743 -7.44 -15.41 16.86
C GLU A 743 -8.39 -14.48 17.64
N PHE A 744 -8.62 -13.29 17.13
CA PHE A 744 -9.52 -12.30 17.71
C PHE A 744 -10.98 -12.79 17.74
N ALA A 745 -11.47 -13.38 16.65
CA ALA A 745 -12.84 -13.91 16.58
C ALA A 745 -13.09 -15.04 17.58
N ARG A 746 -12.08 -15.90 17.84
CA ARG A 746 -12.18 -16.92 18.90
C ARG A 746 -12.29 -16.29 20.29
N GLU A 747 -11.53 -15.24 20.55
CA GLU A 747 -11.60 -14.51 21.81
C GLU A 747 -12.98 -13.86 21.99
N VAL A 748 -13.51 -13.20 20.98
CA VAL A 748 -14.87 -12.64 20.97
C VAL A 748 -15.90 -13.73 21.21
N ALA A 749 -15.82 -14.86 20.50
CA ALA A 749 -16.78 -15.96 20.64
C ALA A 749 -16.75 -16.65 22.01
N SER A 750 -15.61 -16.61 22.72
CA SER A 750 -15.46 -17.16 24.07
C SER A 750 -15.82 -16.16 25.17
N SER A 751 -16.18 -14.94 24.80
CA SER A 751 -16.51 -13.86 25.76
C SER A 751 -18.01 -13.57 25.80
N GLN A 752 -18.47 -13.02 26.92
CA GLN A 752 -19.84 -12.55 27.10
C GLN A 752 -19.83 -11.03 27.33
N PRO A 753 -20.79 -10.30 26.76
CA PRO A 753 -20.90 -8.87 26.99
C PRO A 753 -21.39 -8.59 28.42
N GLU A 754 -20.78 -7.62 29.06
CA GLU A 754 -21.25 -7.02 30.31
C GLU A 754 -22.26 -5.90 30.05
N GLU A 755 -22.74 -5.23 31.06
CA GLU A 755 -23.58 -4.05 30.92
C GLU A 755 -22.83 -2.93 30.19
N SER A 756 -23.57 -2.12 29.41
CA SER A 756 -22.98 -0.97 28.73
C SER A 756 -22.42 0.03 29.74
N VAL A 757 -21.20 0.45 29.49
CA VAL A 757 -20.51 1.48 30.29
C VAL A 757 -20.66 2.89 29.69
N LEU A 758 -21.41 3.03 28.58
CA LEU A 758 -21.72 4.32 27.98
C LEU A 758 -23.00 4.91 28.58
N ASP A 759 -22.89 6.08 29.17
CA ASP A 759 -24.01 6.83 29.69
C ASP A 759 -24.84 7.49 28.59
N TYR A 760 -26.16 7.54 28.80
CA TYR A 760 -27.13 8.22 27.92
C TYR A 760 -27.16 7.75 26.45
N GLY A 761 -26.68 6.55 26.16
CA GLY A 761 -26.71 6.00 24.82
C GLY A 761 -28.10 5.68 24.27
N GLN A 762 -29.13 5.65 25.11
CA GLN A 762 -30.53 5.49 24.73
C GLN A 762 -31.25 6.81 24.46
N PHE A 763 -30.56 7.94 24.61
CA PHE A 763 -31.07 9.30 24.36
C PHE A 763 -32.35 9.66 25.11
N GLU A 764 -32.73 8.92 26.15
CA GLU A 764 -33.90 9.19 26.98
C GLU A 764 -33.65 10.42 27.87
N LEU A 765 -34.54 11.39 27.77
CA LEU A 765 -34.52 12.58 28.58
C LEU A 765 -35.25 12.32 29.91
N SER A 766 -34.78 12.88 31.01
CA SER A 766 -35.52 12.81 32.28
C SER A 766 -36.90 13.44 32.12
N ARG A 767 -37.89 13.01 32.86
CA ARG A 767 -39.32 13.43 32.77
C ARG A 767 -39.58 14.94 32.86
N GLU A 768 -38.59 15.73 33.22
CA GLU A 768 -38.66 17.20 33.33
C GLU A 768 -38.02 17.97 32.18
N ALA A 769 -37.54 17.30 31.13
CA ALA A 769 -36.82 17.93 30.06
C ALA A 769 -37.64 18.07 28.76
N PRO A 770 -37.28 18.98 27.88
CA PRO A 770 -38.15 19.78 27.02
C PRO A 770 -38.62 19.08 25.76
N THR A 771 -39.65 19.68 25.16
CA THR A 771 -40.16 19.66 23.79
C THR A 771 -39.22 19.14 22.73
N GLU A 772 -39.77 18.48 21.71
CA GLU A 772 -39.09 18.09 20.45
C GLU A 772 -37.95 19.03 20.03
N GLY A 773 -36.78 18.49 19.78
CA GLY A 773 -35.60 19.23 19.34
C GLY A 773 -34.63 19.65 20.45
N ALA A 774 -34.63 18.95 21.57
CA ALA A 774 -33.66 19.19 22.64
C ALA A 774 -32.23 19.16 22.11
N ALA A 775 -31.42 20.13 22.56
CA ALA A 775 -30.03 20.21 22.16
C ALA A 775 -29.23 19.01 22.72
N ILE A 776 -28.28 18.49 21.97
CA ILE A 776 -27.38 17.40 22.39
C ILE A 776 -26.64 17.76 23.70
N SER A 777 -26.33 19.02 23.90
CA SER A 777 -25.69 19.53 25.10
C SER A 777 -26.53 19.33 26.39
N SER A 778 -27.81 18.93 26.29
CA SER A 778 -28.61 18.55 27.45
C SER A 778 -28.21 17.17 28.01
N LEU A 779 -27.50 16.36 27.24
CA LEU A 779 -26.96 15.07 27.70
C LEU A 779 -25.52 15.26 28.21
N PRO A 780 -25.22 14.91 29.46
CA PRO A 780 -23.88 15.05 30.01
C PRO A 780 -22.81 14.33 29.17
N GLY A 781 -21.73 15.05 28.81
CA GLY A 781 -20.62 14.50 28.07
C GLY A 781 -20.81 14.33 26.55
N TRP A 782 -22.04 14.42 26.07
CA TRP A 782 -22.33 14.42 24.62
C TRP A 782 -22.10 15.82 24.03
N SER A 783 -21.53 15.87 22.82
CA SER A 783 -21.22 17.15 22.17
C SER A 783 -21.46 17.09 20.67
N THR A 784 -21.72 18.25 20.09
CA THR A 784 -21.93 18.40 18.64
C THR A 784 -20.75 19.13 18.03
N ARG A 785 -20.21 18.57 16.94
CA ARG A 785 -19.23 19.22 16.10
C ARG A 785 -19.81 19.42 14.70
N GLN A 786 -19.59 20.57 14.12
CA GLN A 786 -19.92 20.78 12.72
C GLN A 786 -18.79 21.54 12.03
N SER A 787 -18.53 21.17 10.80
CA SER A 787 -17.65 21.92 9.90
C SER A 787 -18.32 22.06 8.56
N ILE A 788 -18.69 23.29 8.24
CA ILE A 788 -19.34 23.63 6.99
C ILE A 788 -18.55 24.77 6.36
N LEU A 789 -18.01 24.51 5.17
CA LEU A 789 -17.35 25.56 4.41
C LEU A 789 -18.38 26.56 3.89
N ARG A 790 -18.01 27.85 3.86
CA ARG A 790 -18.91 28.93 3.38
C ARG A 790 -19.40 28.70 1.95
N GLN A 791 -18.64 27.99 1.14
CA GLN A 791 -18.99 27.65 -0.25
C GLN A 791 -20.04 26.55 -0.34
N ASP A 792 -20.25 25.74 0.68
CA ASP A 792 -21.24 24.67 0.70
C ASP A 792 -22.61 25.22 1.11
N PRO A 793 -23.61 25.22 0.21
CA PRO A 793 -24.91 25.84 0.45
C PRO A 793 -25.84 24.90 1.25
N VAL A 794 -25.46 24.56 2.49
CA VAL A 794 -26.20 23.64 3.35
C VAL A 794 -26.44 24.21 4.76
N ILE A 795 -27.43 23.65 5.44
CA ILE A 795 -27.72 23.85 6.87
C ILE A 795 -27.65 22.51 7.55
N ALA A 796 -26.92 22.42 8.65
CA ALA A 796 -26.76 21.22 9.44
C ALA A 796 -27.41 21.40 10.83
N GLN A 797 -28.08 20.35 11.33
CA GLN A 797 -28.74 20.34 12.61
C GLN A 797 -28.67 18.96 13.26
N ALA A 798 -28.29 18.89 14.54
CA ALA A 798 -28.37 17.72 15.35
C ALA A 798 -29.31 17.96 16.55
N GLY A 799 -30.03 16.95 16.98
CA GLY A 799 -30.94 17.06 18.10
C GLY A 799 -31.54 15.72 18.51
N ILE A 800 -32.16 15.72 19.68
CA ILE A 800 -32.92 14.57 20.17
C ILE A 800 -34.38 14.75 19.75
N VAL A 801 -34.95 13.73 19.11
CA VAL A 801 -36.33 13.77 18.59
C VAL A 801 -37.13 12.56 19.08
N ASN A 802 -38.47 12.70 19.08
CA ASN A 802 -39.36 11.60 19.42
C ASN A 802 -39.26 10.47 18.36
N SER A 803 -39.10 9.24 18.81
CA SER A 803 -38.94 8.05 17.97
C SER A 803 -40.27 7.41 17.53
N GLN A 804 -41.42 7.77 18.14
CA GLN A 804 -42.70 7.10 17.87
C GLN A 804 -43.18 7.17 16.44
N GLY A 805 -42.94 8.27 15.72
CA GLY A 805 -43.23 8.41 14.28
C GLY A 805 -42.24 7.71 13.35
N LEU A 806 -41.16 7.14 13.88
CA LEU A 806 -40.09 6.49 13.12
C LEU A 806 -40.18 4.95 13.18
N ALA A 807 -41.22 4.40 13.83
CA ALA A 807 -41.43 2.95 13.85
C ALA A 807 -41.59 2.41 12.42
N ASP A 808 -41.03 1.23 12.15
CA ASP A 808 -41.20 0.56 10.89
C ASP A 808 -42.60 -0.05 10.82
N ALA A 809 -43.29 0.15 9.69
CA ALA A 809 -44.71 -0.26 9.54
C ALA A 809 -44.92 -1.77 9.57
N GLU A 810 -43.91 -2.58 9.29
CA GLU A 810 -43.85 -4.04 9.48
C GLU A 810 -42.38 -4.49 9.45
N PRO A 811 -42.01 -5.56 10.19
CA PRO A 811 -40.71 -6.18 10.00
C PRO A 811 -40.65 -6.76 8.59
N GLN A 812 -40.00 -6.06 7.68
CA GLN A 812 -39.80 -6.54 6.31
C GLN A 812 -38.97 -7.83 6.35
N PRO A 813 -39.42 -8.92 5.67
CA PRO A 813 -38.63 -10.12 5.58
C PRO A 813 -37.28 -9.78 4.95
N ARG A 814 -36.20 -10.19 5.62
CA ARG A 814 -34.84 -10.01 5.12
C ARG A 814 -34.70 -10.70 3.78
N ILE A 815 -34.35 -9.96 2.75
CA ILE A 815 -33.96 -10.57 1.48
C ILE A 815 -32.63 -11.26 1.75
N GLN A 816 -32.65 -12.58 1.89
CA GLN A 816 -31.46 -13.38 1.76
C GLN A 816 -30.94 -13.21 0.34
N LEU A 817 -29.95 -12.35 0.17
CA LEU A 817 -29.19 -12.27 -1.07
C LEU A 817 -28.29 -13.52 -1.12
N THR A 818 -28.91 -14.64 -1.52
CA THR A 818 -28.18 -15.87 -1.82
C THR A 818 -27.50 -15.68 -3.17
N GLY A 819 -26.18 -15.55 -3.15
CA GLY A 819 -25.38 -15.54 -4.38
C GLY A 819 -24.06 -14.80 -4.21
N ARG A 820 -23.05 -15.21 -4.96
CA ARG A 820 -21.68 -14.68 -5.02
C ARG A 820 -21.55 -13.16 -5.34
N TYR A 821 -22.66 -12.44 -5.43
CA TYR A 821 -22.73 -11.07 -5.97
C TYR A 821 -23.57 -10.12 -5.13
N ALA A 822 -23.91 -10.50 -3.89
CA ALA A 822 -24.61 -9.58 -2.98
C ALA A 822 -23.72 -8.39 -2.62
N PRO A 823 -24.22 -7.13 -2.68
CA PRO A 823 -23.48 -5.98 -2.18
C PRO A 823 -23.17 -6.15 -0.69
N LEU A 824 -21.92 -5.93 -0.27
CA LEU A 824 -21.47 -6.09 1.11
C LEU A 824 -22.19 -5.19 2.14
N HIS A 825 -22.75 -4.07 1.70
CA HIS A 825 -23.59 -3.20 2.55
C HIS A 825 -24.98 -3.75 2.84
N VAL A 826 -25.30 -4.94 2.32
CA VAL A 826 -26.52 -5.70 2.67
C VAL A 826 -26.08 -7.10 3.09
N MET A 827 -25.17 -7.20 4.06
CA MET A 827 -24.85 -8.48 4.65
C MET A 827 -26.08 -9.00 5.41
N ALA A 828 -26.42 -10.25 5.15
CA ALA A 828 -27.43 -10.93 5.98
C ALA A 828 -26.90 -10.92 7.42
N PRO A 829 -27.71 -10.50 8.38
CA PRO A 829 -27.32 -10.56 9.78
C PRO A 829 -27.08 -12.02 10.19
N SER A 830 -26.27 -12.19 11.21
CA SER A 830 -26.05 -13.48 11.87
C SER A 830 -27.39 -14.21 12.10
N PRO A 831 -27.44 -15.55 11.93
CA PRO A 831 -28.66 -16.33 12.20
C PRO A 831 -29.31 -16.05 13.54
N ASP A 832 -28.52 -15.70 14.55
CA ASP A 832 -29.00 -15.35 15.90
C ASP A 832 -29.72 -14.01 15.99
N GLN A 833 -29.63 -13.17 14.94
CA GLN A 833 -30.33 -11.88 14.87
C GLN A 833 -31.69 -11.94 14.15
N VAL A 834 -32.02 -13.08 13.55
CA VAL A 834 -33.24 -13.22 12.70
C VAL A 834 -34.54 -13.16 13.50
N ASP A 835 -34.51 -13.52 14.78
CA ASP A 835 -35.71 -13.69 15.60
C ASP A 835 -35.82 -12.79 16.84
N LYS A 836 -34.91 -11.84 17.02
CA LYS A 836 -35.07 -10.86 18.10
C LYS A 836 -35.98 -9.73 17.61
N PRO A 837 -37.18 -9.59 18.19
CA PRO A 837 -37.97 -8.41 17.96
C PRO A 837 -37.13 -7.20 18.36
N ARG A 838 -37.24 -6.11 17.57
CA ARG A 838 -36.65 -4.82 17.93
C ARG A 838 -36.89 -4.61 19.43
N PRO A 839 -35.84 -4.39 20.26
CA PRO A 839 -36.07 -3.95 21.62
C PRO A 839 -36.95 -2.72 21.54
N VAL A 840 -37.82 -2.54 22.48
CA VAL A 840 -38.66 -1.34 22.60
C VAL A 840 -37.64 -0.18 22.70
N LEU A 841 -37.30 0.42 21.57
CA LEU A 841 -36.57 1.67 21.59
C LEU A 841 -37.37 2.63 22.45
N GLY A 842 -36.70 3.40 23.25
CA GLY A 842 -37.32 4.38 24.10
C GLY A 842 -38.15 5.40 23.32
N SER A 843 -38.58 6.44 23.99
CA SER A 843 -39.40 7.48 23.37
C SER A 843 -38.60 8.45 22.47
N HIS A 844 -37.28 8.47 22.57
CA HIS A 844 -36.41 9.42 21.90
C HIS A 844 -35.25 8.75 21.17
N CYS A 845 -34.68 9.46 20.17
CA CYS A 845 -33.51 9.06 19.44
C CYS A 845 -32.69 10.28 18.97
N LEU A 846 -31.43 10.06 18.65
CA LEU A 846 -30.55 11.07 18.04
C LEU A 846 -30.88 11.24 16.56
N LYS A 847 -31.13 12.49 16.11
CA LYS A 847 -31.27 12.88 14.70
C LYS A 847 -30.12 13.74 14.25
N LEU A 848 -29.54 13.41 13.09
CA LEU A 848 -28.63 14.25 12.32
C LEU A 848 -29.29 14.59 10.99
N GLU A 849 -29.23 15.86 10.60
CA GLU A 849 -29.82 16.34 9.36
C GLU A 849 -28.93 17.39 8.69
N ILE A 850 -28.63 17.18 7.40
CA ILE A 850 -28.04 18.20 6.53
C ILE A 850 -29.02 18.41 5.36
N ARG A 851 -29.47 19.64 5.17
CA ARG A 851 -30.38 20.03 4.11
C ARG A 851 -29.82 21.16 3.27
N PRO A 852 -30.20 21.26 1.96
CA PRO A 852 -29.78 22.38 1.14
C PRO A 852 -30.28 23.68 1.74
N ARG A 853 -29.43 24.69 1.75
CA ARG A 853 -29.91 26.08 1.90
C ARG A 853 -30.57 26.44 0.58
N VAL A 854 -31.82 26.81 0.59
CA VAL A 854 -32.51 27.30 -0.62
C VAL A 854 -31.82 28.57 -1.08
N ALA A 855 -30.85 28.42 -1.98
CA ALA A 855 -30.24 29.54 -2.66
C ALA A 855 -31.12 29.88 -3.88
N CYS A 856 -31.56 31.09 -3.98
CA CYS A 856 -32.15 31.59 -5.20
C CYS A 856 -31.06 32.27 -6.06
N ASN A 857 -31.06 32.04 -7.36
CA ASN A 857 -30.26 32.84 -8.27
C ASN A 857 -30.71 34.32 -8.22
N PRO A 858 -29.97 35.27 -8.81
CA PRO A 858 -30.38 36.68 -8.84
C PRO A 858 -31.77 36.93 -9.44
N ARG A 859 -32.35 35.91 -10.10
CA ARG A 859 -33.72 35.96 -10.66
C ARG A 859 -34.78 35.34 -9.74
N GLY A 860 -34.42 34.97 -8.49
CA GLY A 860 -35.31 34.35 -7.51
C GLY A 860 -35.67 32.88 -7.74
N GLN A 861 -35.00 32.20 -8.68
CA GLN A 861 -35.22 30.76 -8.95
C GLN A 861 -34.33 29.91 -8.01
N PRO A 862 -34.84 28.81 -7.43
CA PRO A 862 -34.03 27.93 -6.61
C PRO A 862 -32.87 27.40 -7.41
N THR A 863 -31.65 27.57 -6.90
CA THR A 863 -30.47 26.89 -7.45
C THR A 863 -30.59 25.41 -7.14
N GLY A 864 -30.19 24.56 -8.11
CA GLY A 864 -30.25 23.12 -7.97
C GLY A 864 -29.47 22.59 -6.75
N ARG A 865 -29.78 21.39 -6.31
CA ARG A 865 -29.03 20.69 -5.26
C ARG A 865 -27.56 20.55 -5.67
N PRO A 866 -26.60 20.79 -4.77
CA PRO A 866 -25.19 20.58 -5.08
C PRO A 866 -24.93 19.11 -5.38
N GLN A 867 -24.14 18.82 -6.41
CA GLN A 867 -23.73 17.45 -6.76
C GLN A 867 -22.60 16.93 -5.86
N ALA A 868 -21.82 17.81 -5.27
CA ALA A 868 -20.74 17.51 -4.35
C ALA A 868 -20.63 18.61 -3.30
N LEU A 869 -20.39 18.21 -2.06
CA LEU A 869 -20.00 19.10 -0.97
C LEU A 869 -18.49 19.04 -0.81
N GLU A 870 -17.88 20.18 -0.53
CA GLU A 870 -16.44 20.28 -0.38
C GLU A 870 -15.98 19.71 0.97
N ARG A 871 -16.55 20.26 2.04
CA ARG A 871 -16.42 19.77 3.39
C ARG A 871 -17.69 20.18 4.15
N SER A 872 -18.57 19.23 4.31
CA SER A 872 -19.73 19.44 5.16
C SER A 872 -19.93 18.21 6.00
N PHE A 873 -19.65 18.33 7.27
CA PHE A 873 -20.00 17.28 8.19
C PHE A 873 -20.66 17.84 9.44
N LEU A 874 -21.61 17.07 9.95
CA LEU A 874 -22.26 17.23 11.23
C LEU A 874 -21.95 15.99 12.02
N ALA A 875 -21.34 16.12 13.19
CA ALA A 875 -20.97 15.00 14.02
C ALA A 875 -21.48 15.19 15.46
N VAL A 876 -21.82 14.11 16.10
CA VAL A 876 -22.11 14.02 17.54
C VAL A 876 -21.15 13.03 18.16
N ASP A 877 -20.44 13.47 19.17
CA ASP A 877 -19.47 12.70 19.92
C ASP A 877 -20.06 12.24 21.26
N SER A 878 -19.87 10.99 21.62
CA SER A 878 -20.21 10.44 22.93
C SER A 878 -19.22 10.90 24.01
N PRO A 879 -19.59 10.76 25.29
CA PRO A 879 -18.62 10.81 26.39
C PRO A 879 -17.45 9.85 26.15
N ARG A 880 -16.29 10.18 26.69
CA ARG A 880 -15.17 9.24 26.79
C ARG A 880 -15.42 8.26 27.92
N VAL A 881 -15.21 6.99 27.62
CA VAL A 881 -15.32 5.89 28.58
C VAL A 881 -13.91 5.38 28.88
N GLU A 882 -13.53 5.37 30.16
CA GLU A 882 -12.25 4.84 30.61
C GLU A 882 -12.38 3.34 30.89
N LEU A 883 -11.51 2.53 30.30
CA LEU A 883 -11.45 1.09 30.48
C LEU A 883 -9.99 0.64 30.60
N PRO A 884 -9.71 -0.45 31.33
CA PRO A 884 -8.35 -0.98 31.39
C PRO A 884 -7.78 -1.28 30.01
N PRO A 885 -6.51 -0.93 29.72
CA PRO A 885 -5.84 -1.29 28.48
C PRO A 885 -5.92 -2.79 28.21
N GLY A 886 -6.15 -3.14 26.93
CA GLY A 886 -6.30 -4.54 26.52
C GLY A 886 -7.72 -5.10 26.68
N THR A 887 -8.65 -4.41 27.36
CA THR A 887 -10.04 -4.83 27.43
C THR A 887 -10.64 -4.95 26.04
N LEU A 888 -11.29 -6.08 25.76
CA LEU A 888 -12.06 -6.28 24.54
C LEU A 888 -13.45 -5.67 24.73
N VAL A 889 -13.93 -4.89 23.77
CA VAL A 889 -15.26 -4.26 23.83
C VAL A 889 -16.07 -4.57 22.58
N ARG A 890 -17.37 -4.76 22.76
CA ARG A 890 -18.38 -4.72 21.73
C ARG A 890 -19.05 -3.35 21.74
N ILE A 891 -19.10 -2.70 20.60
CA ILE A 891 -19.84 -1.47 20.39
C ILE A 891 -21.07 -1.84 19.58
N SER A 892 -22.25 -1.44 20.01
CA SER A 892 -23.50 -1.67 19.28
C SER A 892 -24.31 -0.38 19.20
N PHE A 893 -25.01 -0.19 18.08
CA PHE A 893 -25.94 0.93 17.91
C PHE A 893 -27.00 0.59 16.86
N TRP A 894 -28.18 1.15 17.01
CA TRP A 894 -29.21 1.13 15.99
C TRP A 894 -29.10 2.37 15.12
N ALA A 895 -29.29 2.20 13.81
CA ALA A 895 -29.31 3.29 12.85
C ALA A 895 -30.47 3.16 11.87
N LYS A 896 -31.05 4.31 11.48
CA LYS A 896 -32.04 4.43 10.43
C LYS A 896 -31.66 5.58 9.49
N VAL A 897 -31.41 5.24 8.23
CA VAL A 897 -31.11 6.20 7.15
C VAL A 897 -32.17 6.01 6.06
N PRO A 898 -33.29 6.76 6.10
CA PRO A 898 -34.47 6.47 5.30
C PRO A 898 -34.28 6.72 3.80
N GLN A 899 -33.38 7.63 3.44
CA GLN A 899 -33.06 7.99 2.05
C GLN A 899 -31.55 7.96 1.84
N PRO A 900 -31.07 7.70 0.62
CA PRO A 900 -29.65 7.76 0.31
C PRO A 900 -29.08 9.15 0.64
N ILE A 901 -27.86 9.18 1.17
CA ILE A 901 -27.15 10.44 1.45
C ILE A 901 -26.57 10.97 0.15
N GLU A 902 -26.96 12.20 -0.22
CA GLU A 902 -26.59 12.84 -1.46
C GLU A 902 -25.34 13.74 -1.29
N ALA A 903 -24.66 14.03 -2.39
CA ALA A 903 -23.52 14.96 -2.49
C ALA A 903 -22.30 14.58 -1.65
N SER A 904 -22.21 13.34 -1.20
CA SER A 904 -21.09 12.77 -0.47
C SER A 904 -20.81 11.34 -0.91
N ALA A 905 -19.55 10.95 -0.94
CA ALA A 905 -19.14 9.55 -1.15
C ALA A 905 -19.08 8.76 0.16
N ASP A 906 -19.17 9.41 1.31
CA ASP A 906 -19.02 8.80 2.63
C ASP A 906 -20.34 8.38 3.28
N GLY A 907 -21.41 9.10 3.00
CA GLY A 907 -22.73 8.85 3.58
C GLY A 907 -22.77 9.20 5.07
N VAL A 908 -23.33 8.29 5.88
CA VAL A 908 -23.26 8.32 7.34
C VAL A 908 -22.04 7.51 7.77
N VAL A 909 -21.26 8.07 8.69
CA VAL A 909 -20.01 7.47 9.17
C VAL A 909 -20.06 7.36 10.70
N VAL A 910 -20.03 6.15 11.22
CA VAL A 910 -19.98 5.89 12.67
C VAL A 910 -18.65 5.24 12.99
N TYR A 911 -17.87 5.85 13.86
CA TYR A 911 -16.55 5.36 14.25
C TYR A 911 -16.26 5.59 15.72
N ASP A 912 -15.31 4.83 16.22
CA ASP A 912 -14.76 4.94 17.57
C ASP A 912 -13.37 5.59 17.54
N SER A 913 -12.93 6.11 18.69
CA SER A 913 -11.63 6.77 18.82
C SER A 913 -10.44 5.83 18.64
N VAL A 914 -10.64 4.50 18.78
CA VAL A 914 -9.59 3.50 18.60
C VAL A 914 -9.39 3.17 17.12
N GLY A 915 -10.49 2.85 16.41
CA GLY A 915 -10.46 2.52 14.98
C GLY A 915 -10.38 3.73 14.05
N GLY A 916 -10.86 4.86 14.52
CA GLY A 916 -10.95 6.08 13.73
C GLY A 916 -11.88 5.96 12.52
N GLU A 917 -11.92 7.01 11.71
CA GLU A 917 -12.69 7.05 10.47
C GLU A 917 -12.37 5.89 9.50
N PRO A 918 -11.12 5.42 9.37
CA PRO A 918 -10.80 4.28 8.52
C PRO A 918 -11.59 3.01 8.83
N LEU A 919 -11.80 2.68 10.10
CA LEU A 919 -12.52 1.49 10.53
C LEU A 919 -14.00 1.76 10.89
N SER A 920 -14.58 2.82 10.34
CA SER A 920 -15.97 3.20 10.57
C SER A 920 -16.98 2.20 9.99
N ALA A 921 -18.20 2.22 10.51
CA ALA A 921 -19.38 1.78 9.79
C ALA A 921 -19.80 2.89 8.82
N ARG A 922 -19.91 2.58 7.52
CA ARG A 922 -20.43 3.51 6.50
C ARG A 922 -21.81 3.06 6.08
N ILE A 923 -22.79 3.95 6.25
CA ILE A 923 -24.19 3.65 6.01
C ILE A 923 -24.71 4.66 4.99
N ASP A 924 -25.18 4.18 3.86
CA ASP A 924 -25.75 5.01 2.81
C ASP A 924 -27.27 5.14 2.95
N GLN A 925 -27.92 4.00 3.17
CA GLN A 925 -29.35 3.86 3.36
C GLN A 925 -29.64 2.60 4.16
N THR A 926 -30.70 2.59 4.96
CA THR A 926 -31.18 1.41 5.67
C THR A 926 -32.64 1.11 5.28
N ARG A 927 -33.03 -0.17 5.37
CA ARG A 927 -34.43 -0.59 5.28
C ARG A 927 -35.03 -0.62 6.69
N GLY A 928 -35.44 0.55 7.19
CA GLY A 928 -35.87 0.67 8.57
C GLY A 928 -34.69 0.73 9.55
N TRP A 929 -34.96 0.44 10.81
CA TRP A 929 -33.94 0.39 11.85
C TRP A 929 -33.07 -0.86 11.72
N GLN A 930 -31.76 -0.70 11.73
CA GLN A 930 -30.77 -1.78 11.69
C GLN A 930 -29.78 -1.64 12.82
N ILE A 931 -29.38 -2.77 13.42
CA ILE A 931 -28.32 -2.82 14.42
C ILE A 931 -26.97 -3.07 13.75
N PHE A 932 -25.93 -2.42 14.29
CA PHE A 932 -24.55 -2.56 13.86
C PHE A 932 -23.67 -2.89 15.05
N HIS A 933 -22.68 -3.78 14.87
CA HIS A 933 -21.71 -4.14 15.88
C HIS A 933 -20.29 -3.86 15.38
N MET A 934 -19.43 -3.36 16.29
CA MET A 934 -18.00 -3.23 16.10
C MET A 934 -17.27 -3.83 17.29
N TYR A 935 -16.09 -4.36 17.06
CA TYR A 935 -15.27 -4.98 18.11
C TYR A 935 -13.91 -4.28 18.16
N ARG A 936 -13.49 -3.85 19.33
CA ARG A 936 -12.23 -3.15 19.54
C ARG A 936 -11.51 -3.66 20.77
N ARG A 937 -10.19 -3.47 20.77
CA ARG A 937 -9.36 -3.67 21.97
C ARG A 937 -8.90 -2.31 22.46
N ILE A 938 -9.15 -2.02 23.75
CA ILE A 938 -8.78 -0.74 24.34
C ILE A 938 -7.26 -0.55 24.28
N PRO A 939 -6.77 0.58 23.74
CA PRO A 939 -5.34 0.87 23.63
C PRO A 939 -4.72 1.21 24.97
N ALA A 940 -3.40 1.44 24.97
CA ALA A 940 -2.67 1.84 26.17
C ALA A 940 -3.15 3.17 26.78
N ALA A 941 -3.81 4.03 26.01
CA ALA A 941 -4.44 5.25 26.51
C ALA A 941 -5.61 5.00 27.47
N GLY A 942 -6.24 3.82 27.41
CA GLY A 942 -7.26 3.40 28.34
C GLY A 942 -8.63 4.04 28.15
N ASP A 943 -8.90 4.68 27.01
CA ASP A 943 -10.17 5.34 26.75
C ASP A 943 -10.75 5.02 25.35
N ILE A 944 -12.08 5.14 25.24
CA ILE A 944 -12.82 5.01 23.98
C ILE A 944 -14.01 5.96 23.96
N SER A 945 -14.30 6.52 22.78
CA SER A 945 -15.51 7.32 22.51
C SER A 945 -16.02 7.02 21.12
N LEU A 946 -17.28 7.38 20.84
CA LEU A 946 -17.95 7.17 19.56
C LEU A 946 -18.25 8.50 18.88
N THR A 947 -18.17 8.53 17.57
CA THR A 947 -18.58 9.67 16.72
C THR A 947 -19.60 9.20 15.70
N PHE A 948 -20.73 9.89 15.65
CA PHE A 948 -21.79 9.74 14.66
C PHE A 948 -21.74 10.92 13.72
N ALA A 949 -21.37 10.70 12.45
CA ALA A 949 -21.18 11.79 11.50
C ALA A 949 -22.05 11.62 10.25
N LEU A 950 -22.68 12.72 9.83
CA LEU A 950 -23.38 12.85 8.56
C LEU A 950 -22.52 13.75 7.65
N THR A 951 -22.17 13.27 6.46
CA THR A 951 -21.19 13.94 5.59
C THR A 951 -21.78 14.48 4.29
N GLY A 952 -23.09 14.30 4.08
CA GLY A 952 -23.81 14.73 2.89
C GLY A 952 -25.24 15.17 3.19
N ILE A 953 -25.97 15.52 2.15
CA ILE A 953 -27.37 15.95 2.26
C ILE A 953 -28.25 14.73 2.55
N GLY A 954 -28.96 14.76 3.67
CA GLY A 954 -29.85 13.70 4.10
C GLY A 954 -30.14 13.74 5.59
N THR A 955 -30.72 12.66 6.10
CA THR A 955 -31.11 12.51 7.51
C THR A 955 -30.72 11.13 8.02
N ALA A 956 -30.16 11.06 9.19
CA ALA A 956 -29.85 9.82 9.91
C ALA A 956 -30.39 9.87 11.34
N TYR A 957 -30.82 8.71 11.83
CA TYR A 957 -31.29 8.52 13.20
C TYR A 957 -30.50 7.42 13.87
N PHE A 958 -30.18 7.59 15.15
CA PHE A 958 -29.47 6.62 15.97
C PHE A 958 -30.14 6.42 17.32
N ASP A 959 -30.03 5.21 17.85
CA ASP A 959 -30.59 4.86 19.12
C ASP A 959 -29.86 3.65 19.75
N ASP A 960 -30.08 3.43 21.07
CA ASP A 960 -29.57 2.32 21.85
C ASP A 960 -28.08 2.04 21.60
N VAL A 961 -27.28 3.11 21.75
CA VAL A 961 -25.81 3.07 21.60
C VAL A 961 -25.20 2.49 22.85
N ARG A 962 -24.34 1.46 22.69
CA ARG A 962 -23.72 0.75 23.79
C ARG A 962 -22.22 0.56 23.57
N ILE A 963 -21.45 0.62 24.65
CA ILE A 963 -20.08 0.14 24.74
C ILE A 963 -20.06 -0.92 25.84
N GLU A 964 -19.90 -2.18 25.46
CA GLU A 964 -20.03 -3.33 26.34
C GLU A 964 -18.68 -4.04 26.46
N PRO A 965 -18.03 -4.01 27.63
CA PRO A 965 -16.86 -4.84 27.88
C PRO A 965 -17.18 -6.32 27.68
N LEU A 966 -16.24 -7.05 27.06
CA LEU A 966 -16.37 -8.50 26.86
C LEU A 966 -15.48 -9.22 27.86
N ARG A 967 -16.12 -10.03 28.74
CA ARG A 967 -15.41 -10.85 29.70
C ARG A 967 -15.39 -12.31 29.27
N GLN A 968 -14.22 -12.94 29.33
CA GLN A 968 -14.11 -14.37 29.06
C GLN A 968 -15.01 -15.15 30.00
N ALA A 969 -15.84 -16.05 29.45
CA ALA A 969 -16.67 -16.92 30.24
C ALA A 969 -15.77 -17.82 31.11
N VAL A 970 -15.84 -17.62 32.43
CA VAL A 970 -15.13 -18.49 33.38
C VAL A 970 -15.73 -19.88 33.27
N ASN A 971 -14.94 -20.82 32.78
CA ASN A 971 -15.37 -22.21 32.65
C ASN A 971 -15.58 -22.78 34.08
N PRO A 972 -16.79 -23.02 34.59
CA PRO A 972 -16.99 -23.38 35.97
C PRO A 972 -16.45 -24.78 36.34
N ARG A 973 -15.84 -25.50 35.38
CA ARG A 973 -15.24 -26.83 35.58
C ARG A 973 -13.81 -26.82 36.15
N LEU A 974 -13.15 -25.66 36.25
CA LEU A 974 -11.78 -25.55 36.77
C LEU A 974 -11.66 -24.92 38.15
N SER A 975 -12.77 -24.49 38.80
CA SER A 975 -12.73 -23.85 40.10
C SER A 975 -13.08 -24.78 41.28
N SER A 976 -13.20 -26.09 41.08
CA SER A 976 -13.51 -27.05 42.16
C SER A 976 -12.39 -28.06 42.40
N SER A 977 -11.13 -27.66 42.40
CA SER A 977 -10.04 -28.45 42.98
C SER A 977 -9.22 -27.57 43.93
N GLY A 978 -9.85 -27.30 45.10
CA GLY A 978 -9.12 -26.88 46.29
C GLY A 978 -8.11 -27.95 46.65
N ASP A 979 -6.92 -27.47 46.85
CA ASP A 979 -5.91 -27.95 47.78
C ASP A 979 -5.81 -29.48 48.06
N ARG A 980 -5.01 -30.19 47.28
CA ARG A 980 -4.34 -31.43 47.73
C ARG A 980 -3.01 -31.59 46.98
N GLY A 981 -1.96 -31.55 47.79
CA GLY A 981 -0.66 -32.16 47.67
C GLY A 981 -0.06 -32.46 46.28
N ALA A 982 1.11 -31.91 46.07
CA ALA A 982 1.95 -32.22 44.92
C ALA A 982 2.18 -33.75 44.79
N PRO A 983 1.94 -34.38 43.64
CA PRO A 983 2.43 -35.71 43.39
C PRO A 983 3.80 -35.65 42.66
N GLN A 984 4.73 -36.42 43.19
CA GLN A 984 6.02 -36.77 42.59
C GLN A 984 5.82 -37.38 41.21
N LEU A 985 6.69 -37.00 40.28
CA LEU A 985 6.86 -37.62 38.98
C LEU A 985 7.26 -39.12 39.11
N PRO A 986 6.59 -40.03 38.41
CA PRO A 986 7.16 -41.36 38.16
C PRO A 986 8.00 -41.38 36.88
N ALA A 987 9.06 -42.20 37.00
CA ALA A 987 10.06 -42.43 35.96
C ALA A 987 9.50 -43.04 34.65
N GLU A 988 10.25 -42.82 33.61
CA GLU A 988 10.13 -43.35 32.26
C GLU A 988 9.68 -44.80 32.14
N SER A 989 8.69 -45.06 31.32
CA SER A 989 8.51 -46.36 30.67
C SER A 989 8.29 -46.19 29.19
N SER A 990 9.28 -46.62 28.44
CA SER A 990 9.30 -46.74 26.97
C SER A 990 8.26 -47.75 26.50
N THR A 991 7.25 -47.31 25.76
CA THR A 991 6.37 -48.21 25.02
C THR A 991 6.46 -47.90 23.53
N ARG A 992 7.13 -48.77 22.78
CA ARG A 992 7.19 -48.76 21.32
C ARG A 992 5.80 -49.05 20.74
N LEU A 993 5.28 -48.15 19.94
CA LEU A 993 4.13 -48.43 19.07
C LEU A 993 4.63 -49.12 17.79
N ARG A 994 4.12 -50.33 17.56
CA ARG A 994 4.33 -51.12 16.35
C ARG A 994 3.35 -50.65 15.25
N TYR A 995 3.87 -50.33 14.09
CA TYR A 995 3.09 -50.19 12.85
C TYR A 995 2.74 -51.60 12.28
N PRO A 996 1.53 -51.83 11.76
CA PRO A 996 1.24 -53.05 11.01
C PRO A 996 1.76 -52.91 9.55
N ARG A 997 2.49 -53.95 9.15
CA ARG A 997 2.90 -54.18 7.74
C ARG A 997 1.67 -54.70 6.95
N THR A 998 1.36 -54.05 5.83
CA THR A 998 0.52 -54.63 4.81
C THR A 998 1.37 -55.33 3.74
N VAL A 999 1.04 -56.55 3.46
CA VAL A 999 1.59 -57.41 2.42
C VAL A 999 0.77 -57.21 1.14
N PRO A 1000 1.36 -57.22 -0.06
CA PRO A 1000 0.63 -57.12 -1.30
C PRO A 1000 0.08 -58.47 -1.77
N SER A 1001 -1.11 -58.51 -2.29
CA SER A 1001 -1.64 -59.64 -3.06
C SER A 1001 -1.80 -59.27 -4.53
N SER A 1002 -1.27 -60.12 -5.37
CA SER A 1002 -1.26 -60.20 -6.82
C SER A 1002 -2.64 -60.59 -7.39
N SER A 1003 -2.92 -60.13 -8.60
CA SER A 1003 -3.35 -60.85 -9.80
C SER A 1003 -4.35 -60.10 -10.62
N GLY A 1004 -3.97 -59.91 -11.91
CA GLY A 1004 -4.86 -59.43 -12.97
C GLY A 1004 -5.90 -60.52 -13.42
N PRO A 1005 -6.57 -60.39 -14.58
CA PRO A 1005 -6.07 -59.80 -15.83
C PRO A 1005 -6.56 -58.41 -16.20
#